data_3a7e264c14967d0f1b47ae3d31809dba
#
_entry.id   3a7e264c14967d0f1b47ae3d31809dba
#
_cell.length_a   1.000
_cell.length_b   1.000
_cell.length_c   1.000
_cell.angle_alpha   90.00
_cell.angle_beta   90.00
_cell.angle_gamma   90.00
#
_symmetry.space_group_name_H-M   'P 1'
#
loop_
_entity.id
_entity.type
_entity.pdbx_description
1 polymer ?
#
loop_
_entity_poly.entity_id
_entity_poly.type
_entity_poly.pdbx_seq_one_letter_code
_entity_poly.pdbx_strand_id
1 'polypeptide(L)'
;MKLVWIGPRKSDIKYAEDMFWHSVTLYGDGKEYNAAFCLTKNFRINHNHITTEQTDFMVEHELELLADNEDVFFMAYNPNLIYECSNKIVEKTVCLNSRELMRNLDSKISFRRMIEGKISSLHSELIKGKECTISKFNEVFPNAGRWIVQSDIASGGFQTFVASAENEDEVRKNLENSQKYLVSPYYENNIPINIHAIIYEDEILLSSGSIQMMEEDHARLLYRGADYIEYRNIDKKVREQFEKDVISVCKMVQNDGYRGVIGVDSIIVGGVSYILEVNNRFQASTILLNKALRANDMPSIQELNLEAFTYKKSKLVKAEDFYNLKVNYSIYTYINNARGEHINHIHKKVSLEEKKFEMVEDGYCVNQTAENDAYLYRVIFYENISSLDCEGFCRTHPNVQEPSMEWMSRIKEDGDFYLLKISLLNQGMVLSEEVKEYLNLHGGMRWGVYYAVDLILENDCIVNSPLYTKLVELSPFSVWIVGGELQLFYYSYYICTVRIKFVDPISRKFTTRNISVKEICLVATDRLRIQHNYFCVFKENNISCKFCEVQNIKHTFSIDDIIEAIDIYFQEPKEFTHVLIGGLSNEMGYEKENILRIVAKIRKYTSMPIYLMILPPNNIKDIDEYVEAGVTEMGFNLECYDRKKASFYMPGKGKISLKQYENALKYAVKKLGSSGAVRSAFVIGLESDKSVLEGVRFLCSLGVAPIFSVFRPIQGTEMENVVPYSNERLFNLVKKAEQICEEYSLKMGPECIACQNNTLSFDVPL
;
A
#
# COMPACT_ATOMS: atom_id res chain seq x y z
N MET A 1 0.28 37.11 -27.62
CA MET A 1 -0.68 36.02 -27.37
C MET A 1 -0.72 35.79 -25.85
N LYS A 2 -1.90 35.87 -25.26
CA LYS A 2 -2.15 35.57 -23.83
C LYS A 2 -2.86 34.23 -23.76
N LEU A 3 -2.19 33.22 -23.26
CA LEU A 3 -2.74 31.88 -23.16
C LEU A 3 -3.53 31.69 -21.85
N VAL A 4 -4.72 31.12 -21.94
CA VAL A 4 -5.63 30.82 -20.84
C VAL A 4 -5.79 29.30 -20.72
N TRP A 5 -5.56 28.75 -19.55
CA TRP A 5 -5.84 27.36 -19.28
C TRP A 5 -7.30 27.14 -18.92
N ILE A 6 -7.90 26.08 -19.49
CA ILE A 6 -9.25 25.60 -19.16
C ILE A 6 -9.14 24.16 -18.66
N GLY A 7 -9.53 23.90 -17.43
CA GLY A 7 -9.42 22.56 -16.89
C GLY A 7 -10.16 22.36 -15.57
N PRO A 8 -10.23 21.11 -15.06
CA PRO A 8 -10.90 20.85 -13.81
C PRO A 8 -10.15 21.48 -12.63
N ARG A 9 -8.81 21.51 -12.66
CA ARG A 9 -7.97 21.93 -11.54
C ARG A 9 -6.88 22.89 -11.98
N LYS A 10 -6.62 23.89 -11.16
CA LYS A 10 -5.52 24.82 -11.38
C LYS A 10 -4.16 24.12 -11.30
N SER A 11 -4.02 23.16 -10.39
CA SER A 11 -2.79 22.41 -10.20
C SER A 11 -2.40 21.51 -11.39
N ASP A 12 -3.29 21.25 -12.34
CA ASP A 12 -2.93 20.50 -13.55
C ASP A 12 -1.90 21.24 -14.43
N ILE A 13 -1.73 22.56 -14.22
CA ILE A 13 -0.66 23.36 -14.83
C ILE A 13 0.48 23.68 -13.85
N LYS A 14 0.48 23.13 -12.64
CA LYS A 14 1.61 23.27 -11.73
C LYS A 14 2.90 22.80 -12.42
N TYR A 15 3.97 23.58 -12.30
CA TYR A 15 5.22 23.46 -13.06
C TYR A 15 5.15 23.83 -14.56
N ALA A 16 4.03 24.44 -15.01
CA ALA A 16 3.85 25.02 -16.32
C ALA A 16 3.13 26.38 -16.27
N GLU A 17 2.99 26.96 -15.08
CA GLU A 17 2.21 28.19 -14.82
C GLU A 17 2.73 29.39 -15.63
N ASP A 18 4.02 29.48 -15.84
CA ASP A 18 4.70 30.54 -16.60
C ASP A 18 4.24 30.63 -18.05
N MET A 19 3.64 29.57 -18.59
CA MET A 19 3.07 29.52 -19.92
C MET A 19 1.71 30.25 -20.01
N PHE A 20 1.00 30.39 -18.89
CA PHE A 20 -0.38 30.86 -18.86
C PHE A 20 -0.54 32.22 -18.22
N TRP A 21 -1.24 33.09 -18.91
CA TRP A 21 -1.62 34.43 -18.39
C TRP A 21 -2.80 34.35 -17.40
N HIS A 22 -3.71 33.35 -17.57
CA HIS A 22 -4.91 33.17 -16.76
C HIS A 22 -5.34 31.70 -16.76
N SER A 23 -6.18 31.31 -15.80
CA SER A 23 -6.81 29.99 -15.78
C SER A 23 -8.27 30.04 -15.37
N VAL A 24 -9.11 29.24 -16.04
CA VAL A 24 -10.50 29.00 -15.68
C VAL A 24 -10.64 27.56 -15.28
N THR A 25 -10.96 27.32 -14.00
CA THR A 25 -10.97 25.97 -13.42
C THR A 25 -12.16 25.74 -12.51
N LEU A 26 -12.52 24.46 -12.31
CA LEU A 26 -13.59 24.07 -11.39
C LEU A 26 -13.10 24.04 -9.95
N TYR A 27 -11.86 23.60 -9.72
CA TYR A 27 -11.24 23.45 -8.41
C TYR A 27 -9.95 24.27 -8.30
N GLY A 28 -9.68 24.79 -7.10
CA GLY A 28 -8.43 25.50 -6.77
C GLY A 28 -8.49 26.17 -5.42
N ASP A 29 -7.32 26.47 -4.85
CA ASP A 29 -7.16 27.06 -3.53
C ASP A 29 -7.47 28.58 -3.49
N GLY A 30 -7.62 29.19 -4.66
CA GLY A 30 -7.84 30.61 -4.81
C GLY A 30 -6.68 31.50 -4.40
N LYS A 31 -5.49 30.96 -4.17
CA LYS A 31 -4.26 31.76 -4.07
C LYS A 31 -3.88 32.23 -5.48
N GLU A 32 -3.56 33.50 -5.55
CA GLU A 32 -3.26 34.19 -6.80
C GLU A 32 -1.93 33.73 -7.39
N TYR A 33 -2.03 32.94 -8.44
CA TYR A 33 -1.05 33.04 -9.51
C TYR A 33 -1.77 33.68 -10.66
N ASN A 34 -1.36 34.84 -11.12
CA ASN A 34 -2.01 35.59 -12.19
C ASN A 34 -3.52 35.33 -12.26
N ALA A 35 -4.38 36.28 -12.22
CA ALA A 35 -5.84 36.18 -12.11
C ALA A 35 -6.39 34.75 -12.45
N ALA A 36 -7.05 34.08 -11.54
CA ALA A 36 -7.66 32.77 -11.77
C ALA A 36 -9.14 32.81 -11.38
N PHE A 37 -10.00 32.37 -12.29
CA PHE A 37 -11.40 32.11 -12.00
C PHE A 37 -11.54 30.68 -11.47
N CYS A 38 -12.12 30.51 -10.29
CA CYS A 38 -12.34 29.21 -9.70
C CYS A 38 -13.76 29.15 -9.10
N LEU A 39 -14.53 28.16 -9.51
CA LEU A 39 -15.90 27.98 -9.08
C LEU A 39 -16.04 27.49 -7.65
N THR A 40 -15.07 26.74 -7.12
CA THR A 40 -15.16 26.19 -5.75
C THR A 40 -15.17 27.23 -4.65
N LYS A 41 -14.73 28.47 -4.92
CA LYS A 41 -14.89 29.58 -3.97
C LYS A 41 -16.34 29.93 -3.69
N ASN A 42 -17.21 29.75 -4.67
CA ASN A 42 -18.57 30.25 -4.67
C ASN A 42 -19.63 29.14 -4.54
N PHE A 43 -19.27 27.88 -4.81
CA PHE A 43 -20.21 26.77 -4.86
C PHE A 43 -19.62 25.49 -4.24
N ARG A 44 -20.47 24.72 -3.56
CA ARG A 44 -20.17 23.33 -3.18
C ARG A 44 -20.38 22.48 -4.45
N ILE A 45 -19.28 22.11 -5.10
CA ILE A 45 -19.32 21.29 -6.31
C ILE A 45 -18.89 19.88 -5.93
N ASN A 46 -19.76 18.91 -6.14
CA ASN A 46 -19.42 17.51 -6.08
C ASN A 46 -18.67 17.13 -7.36
N HIS A 47 -17.62 16.33 -7.26
CA HIS A 47 -16.85 15.86 -8.41
C HIS A 47 -17.71 15.13 -9.46
N ASN A 48 -18.77 14.45 -9.05
CA ASN A 48 -19.72 13.75 -9.92
C ASN A 48 -20.70 14.70 -10.62
N HIS A 49 -20.77 15.98 -10.22
CA HIS A 49 -21.69 16.99 -10.75
C HIS A 49 -20.93 18.15 -11.41
N ILE A 50 -19.75 17.88 -11.97
CA ILE A 50 -18.92 18.87 -12.68
C ILE A 50 -19.66 19.52 -13.85
N THR A 51 -20.64 18.83 -14.44
CA THR A 51 -21.39 19.25 -15.62
C THR A 51 -22.83 19.59 -15.28
N THR A 52 -23.09 20.32 -14.20
CA THR A 52 -24.42 20.92 -14.01
C THR A 52 -24.61 22.08 -15.01
N GLU A 53 -25.79 22.24 -15.59
CA GLU A 53 -26.09 23.33 -16.51
C GLU A 53 -25.65 24.69 -15.99
N GLN A 54 -25.77 24.92 -14.69
CA GLN A 54 -25.36 26.16 -14.05
C GLN A 54 -23.85 26.36 -14.02
N THR A 55 -23.09 25.31 -13.81
CA THR A 55 -21.61 25.33 -13.79
C THR A 55 -21.09 25.56 -15.21
N ASP A 56 -21.62 24.83 -16.15
CA ASP A 56 -21.27 24.96 -17.59
C ASP A 56 -21.55 26.38 -18.09
N PHE A 57 -22.72 26.95 -17.76
CA PHE A 57 -23.08 28.32 -18.09
C PHE A 57 -22.10 29.35 -17.51
N MET A 58 -21.69 29.20 -16.25
CA MET A 58 -20.74 30.13 -15.61
C MET A 58 -19.35 30.06 -16.24
N VAL A 59 -18.86 28.86 -16.55
CA VAL A 59 -17.58 28.67 -17.24
C VAL A 59 -17.62 29.24 -18.63
N GLU A 60 -18.65 28.94 -19.40
CA GLU A 60 -18.81 29.46 -20.77
C GLU A 60 -18.90 30.97 -20.77
N HIS A 61 -19.66 31.58 -19.87
CA HIS A 61 -19.77 33.03 -19.75
C HIS A 61 -18.41 33.69 -19.47
N GLU A 62 -17.61 33.15 -18.55
CA GLU A 62 -16.26 33.69 -18.28
C GLU A 62 -15.36 33.55 -19.52
N LEU A 63 -15.42 32.41 -20.22
CA LEU A 63 -14.63 32.18 -21.42
C LEU A 63 -15.04 33.14 -22.55
N GLU A 64 -16.32 33.46 -22.71
CA GLU A 64 -16.79 34.42 -23.70
C GLU A 64 -16.30 35.84 -23.43
N LEU A 65 -16.34 36.28 -22.17
CA LEU A 65 -15.78 37.57 -21.75
C LEU A 65 -14.27 37.64 -22.02
N LEU A 66 -13.52 36.60 -21.75
CA LEU A 66 -12.09 36.53 -22.06
C LEU A 66 -11.83 36.51 -23.57
N ALA A 67 -12.70 35.86 -24.35
CA ALA A 67 -12.60 35.77 -25.82
C ALA A 67 -12.90 37.08 -26.55
N ASP A 68 -13.47 38.11 -25.89
CA ASP A 68 -13.62 39.46 -26.45
C ASP A 68 -12.26 40.14 -26.68
N ASN A 69 -11.20 39.71 -26.00
CA ASN A 69 -9.86 40.20 -26.22
C ASN A 69 -9.20 39.45 -27.38
N GLU A 70 -8.79 40.18 -28.44
CA GLU A 70 -8.16 39.61 -29.63
C GLU A 70 -6.89 38.80 -29.34
N ASP A 71 -6.12 39.21 -28.34
CA ASP A 71 -4.83 38.59 -27.97
C ASP A 71 -4.98 37.32 -27.10
N VAL A 72 -6.19 36.98 -26.65
CA VAL A 72 -6.45 35.85 -25.78
C VAL A 72 -6.75 34.58 -26.60
N PHE A 73 -6.10 33.49 -26.21
CA PHE A 73 -6.27 32.14 -26.74
C PHE A 73 -6.41 31.13 -25.60
N PHE A 74 -7.04 30.01 -25.86
CA PHE A 74 -7.31 28.97 -24.85
C PHE A 74 -6.54 27.69 -25.13
N MET A 75 -6.16 26.99 -24.06
CA MET A 75 -5.70 25.60 -24.09
C MET A 75 -6.50 24.80 -23.07
N ALA A 76 -7.13 23.72 -23.51
CA ALA A 76 -8.02 22.93 -22.66
C ALA A 76 -7.34 21.63 -22.14
N TYR A 77 -7.62 21.29 -20.88
CA TYR A 77 -7.29 19.98 -20.30
C TYR A 77 -7.92 18.84 -21.10
N ASN A 78 -9.21 18.96 -21.40
CA ASN A 78 -9.96 18.05 -22.26
C ASN A 78 -10.57 18.82 -23.46
N PRO A 79 -9.93 18.72 -24.63
CA PRO A 79 -10.42 19.41 -25.82
C PRO A 79 -11.83 19.00 -26.26
N ASN A 80 -12.31 17.79 -25.91
CA ASN A 80 -13.67 17.35 -26.28
C ASN A 80 -14.75 18.26 -25.73
N LEU A 81 -14.55 18.83 -24.52
CA LEU A 81 -15.51 19.75 -23.91
C LEU A 81 -15.63 21.09 -24.66
N ILE A 82 -14.56 21.52 -25.31
CA ILE A 82 -14.53 22.79 -26.07
C ILE A 82 -15.47 22.79 -27.28
N TYR A 83 -15.66 21.63 -27.91
CA TYR A 83 -16.54 21.53 -29.09
C TYR A 83 -18.02 21.70 -28.76
N GLU A 84 -18.42 21.71 -27.51
CA GLU A 84 -19.79 22.01 -27.07
C GLU A 84 -19.97 23.49 -26.71
N CYS A 85 -18.88 24.29 -26.69
CA CYS A 85 -18.91 25.73 -26.46
C CYS A 85 -19.25 26.51 -27.75
N SER A 86 -19.43 27.83 -27.62
CA SER A 86 -19.68 28.73 -28.76
C SER A 86 -18.53 28.70 -29.77
N ASN A 87 -18.84 28.97 -31.05
CA ASN A 87 -17.83 29.01 -32.13
C ASN A 87 -16.67 29.96 -31.80
N LYS A 88 -16.95 31.08 -31.13
CA LYS A 88 -15.95 32.06 -30.72
C LYS A 88 -14.89 31.46 -29.83
N ILE A 89 -15.27 30.60 -28.87
CA ILE A 89 -14.35 29.91 -27.96
C ILE A 89 -13.57 28.84 -28.73
N VAL A 90 -14.25 28.05 -29.57
CA VAL A 90 -13.63 27.03 -30.43
C VAL A 90 -12.52 27.61 -31.30
N GLU A 91 -12.80 28.70 -32.03
CA GLU A 91 -11.87 29.37 -32.94
C GLU A 91 -10.63 29.94 -32.24
N LYS A 92 -10.77 30.32 -30.96
CA LYS A 92 -9.66 30.81 -30.11
C LYS A 92 -8.95 29.73 -29.34
N THR A 93 -9.38 28.47 -29.43
CA THR A 93 -8.72 27.37 -28.72
C THR A 93 -7.62 26.78 -29.58
N VAL A 94 -6.38 26.79 -29.04
CA VAL A 94 -5.23 26.14 -29.67
C VAL A 94 -5.20 24.64 -29.36
N CYS A 95 -4.44 23.87 -30.13
CA CYS A 95 -4.24 22.44 -29.91
C CYS A 95 -5.52 21.61 -30.00
N LEU A 96 -6.38 21.93 -31.00
CA LEU A 96 -7.56 21.15 -31.33
C LEU A 96 -7.32 20.25 -32.55
N ASN A 97 -7.57 18.95 -32.39
CA ASN A 97 -7.70 17.98 -33.49
C ASN A 97 -9.12 18.12 -34.15
N SER A 98 -9.43 17.37 -35.19
CA SER A 98 -10.78 17.38 -35.72
C SER A 98 -11.79 16.78 -34.71
N ARG A 99 -13.01 17.38 -34.68
CA ARG A 99 -14.08 16.92 -33.75
C ARG A 99 -14.42 15.45 -33.96
N GLU A 100 -14.43 14.99 -35.19
CA GLU A 100 -14.73 13.60 -35.54
C GLU A 100 -13.66 12.64 -34.98
N LEU A 101 -12.38 12.95 -35.20
CA LEU A 101 -11.27 12.17 -34.71
C LEU A 101 -11.29 12.08 -33.16
N MET A 102 -11.50 13.21 -32.51
CA MET A 102 -11.56 13.28 -31.04
C MET A 102 -12.69 12.41 -30.48
N ARG A 103 -13.90 12.47 -31.07
CA ARG A 103 -15.03 11.62 -30.67
C ARG A 103 -14.79 10.13 -30.90
N ASN A 104 -14.16 9.77 -32.04
CA ASN A 104 -13.83 8.38 -32.33
C ASN A 104 -12.83 7.78 -31.35
N LEU A 105 -11.86 8.58 -30.89
CA LEU A 105 -10.86 8.16 -29.92
C LEU A 105 -11.41 8.10 -28.49
N ASP A 106 -12.36 8.99 -28.15
CA ASP A 106 -13.00 9.03 -26.83
C ASP A 106 -14.03 7.87 -26.66
N SER A 107 -14.59 7.37 -27.75
CA SER A 107 -15.46 6.19 -27.76
C SER A 107 -14.65 4.91 -27.59
N LYS A 108 -14.82 4.24 -26.45
CA LYS A 108 -14.19 2.93 -26.16
C LYS A 108 -14.55 1.89 -27.23
N ILE A 109 -15.77 1.91 -27.72
CA ILE A 109 -16.26 0.99 -28.77
C ILE A 109 -15.51 1.24 -30.09
N SER A 110 -15.40 2.50 -30.50
CA SER A 110 -14.71 2.88 -31.75
C SER A 110 -13.22 2.58 -31.66
N PHE A 111 -12.59 2.92 -30.55
CA PHE A 111 -11.18 2.63 -30.30
C PHE A 111 -10.87 1.13 -30.30
N ARG A 112 -11.68 0.30 -29.60
CA ARG A 112 -11.53 -1.15 -29.58
C ARG A 112 -11.58 -1.76 -30.98
N ARG A 113 -12.52 -1.30 -31.84
CA ARG A 113 -12.60 -1.72 -33.24
C ARG A 113 -11.35 -1.32 -34.05
N MET A 114 -10.78 -0.14 -33.77
CA MET A 114 -9.58 0.34 -34.45
C MET A 114 -8.37 -0.55 -34.20
N ILE A 115 -8.20 -1.07 -32.99
CA ILE A 115 -7.06 -1.91 -32.58
C ILE A 115 -7.30 -3.42 -32.74
N GLU A 116 -8.55 -3.84 -33.01
CA GLU A 116 -8.95 -5.25 -33.09
C GLU A 116 -8.10 -6.03 -34.13
N GLY A 117 -7.56 -7.17 -33.70
CA GLY A 117 -6.70 -8.03 -34.54
C GLY A 117 -5.32 -7.46 -34.85
N LYS A 118 -4.98 -6.25 -34.40
CA LYS A 118 -3.69 -5.60 -34.63
C LYS A 118 -2.83 -5.50 -33.37
N ILE A 119 -3.46 -5.37 -32.23
CA ILE A 119 -2.83 -5.18 -30.91
C ILE A 119 -3.57 -6.03 -29.88
N SER A 120 -2.85 -6.50 -28.87
CA SER A 120 -3.46 -7.24 -27.77
C SER A 120 -4.50 -6.41 -27.03
N SER A 121 -5.75 -6.85 -27.04
CA SER A 121 -6.87 -6.23 -26.35
C SER A 121 -7.71 -7.28 -25.65
N LEU A 122 -8.39 -6.89 -24.56
CA LEU A 122 -9.29 -7.80 -23.86
C LEU A 122 -10.54 -8.08 -24.69
N HIS A 123 -10.99 -9.33 -24.66
CA HIS A 123 -12.27 -9.69 -25.20
C HIS A 123 -13.39 -8.99 -24.43
N SER A 124 -14.27 -8.35 -25.15
CA SER A 124 -15.41 -7.61 -24.60
C SER A 124 -16.63 -7.69 -25.53
N GLU A 125 -17.82 -7.63 -24.95
CA GLU A 125 -19.08 -7.70 -25.64
C GLU A 125 -19.95 -6.49 -25.38
N LEU A 126 -20.76 -6.11 -26.36
CA LEU A 126 -21.70 -5.00 -26.27
C LEU A 126 -23.07 -5.49 -25.82
N ILE A 127 -23.47 -5.16 -24.61
CA ILE A 127 -24.73 -5.57 -23.98
C ILE A 127 -25.58 -4.33 -23.68
N LYS A 128 -26.90 -4.38 -23.96
CA LYS A 128 -27.83 -3.29 -23.60
C LYS A 128 -28.05 -3.29 -22.09
N GLY A 129 -28.19 -2.10 -21.49
CA GLY A 129 -28.34 -1.96 -20.04
C GLY A 129 -29.45 -2.84 -19.44
N LYS A 130 -30.61 -2.94 -20.10
CA LYS A 130 -31.70 -3.85 -19.67
C LYS A 130 -31.32 -5.33 -19.66
N GLU A 131 -30.30 -5.72 -20.43
CA GLU A 131 -29.80 -7.09 -20.59
C GLU A 131 -28.55 -7.35 -19.74
N CYS A 132 -28.03 -6.32 -19.06
CA CYS A 132 -26.88 -6.42 -18.16
C CYS A 132 -27.30 -7.16 -16.88
N THR A 133 -27.26 -8.48 -16.91
CA THR A 133 -27.56 -9.38 -15.78
C THR A 133 -26.44 -10.39 -15.62
N ILE A 134 -26.26 -10.88 -14.41
CA ILE A 134 -25.26 -11.92 -14.11
C ILE A 134 -25.52 -13.19 -14.96
N SER A 135 -26.79 -13.53 -15.19
CA SER A 135 -27.13 -14.64 -16.08
C SER A 135 -26.62 -14.42 -17.51
N LYS A 136 -26.78 -13.21 -18.06
CA LYS A 136 -26.27 -12.86 -19.39
C LYS A 136 -24.75 -12.82 -19.44
N PHE A 137 -24.11 -12.30 -18.39
CA PHE A 137 -22.66 -12.26 -18.29
C PHE A 137 -22.06 -13.67 -18.24
N ASN A 138 -22.66 -14.59 -17.48
CA ASN A 138 -22.26 -16.01 -17.45
C ASN A 138 -22.46 -16.73 -18.80
N GLU A 139 -23.51 -16.37 -19.56
CA GLU A 139 -23.71 -16.90 -20.91
C GLU A 139 -22.55 -16.51 -21.83
N VAL A 140 -22.11 -15.26 -21.77
CA VAL A 140 -21.07 -14.72 -22.66
C VAL A 140 -19.66 -15.04 -22.18
N PHE A 141 -19.44 -15.03 -20.85
CA PHE A 141 -18.14 -15.26 -20.20
C PHE A 141 -18.25 -16.32 -19.10
N PRO A 142 -18.44 -17.60 -19.44
CA PRO A 142 -18.80 -18.66 -18.49
C PRO A 142 -17.75 -18.98 -17.41
N ASN A 143 -16.51 -18.52 -17.59
CA ASN A 143 -15.41 -18.74 -16.65
C ASN A 143 -15.07 -17.53 -15.78
N ALA A 144 -15.82 -16.44 -15.89
CA ALA A 144 -15.61 -15.25 -15.09
C ALA A 144 -16.51 -15.27 -13.85
N GLY A 145 -15.96 -14.94 -12.69
CA GLY A 145 -16.74 -14.78 -11.46
C GLY A 145 -17.23 -13.34 -11.24
N ARG A 146 -16.57 -12.37 -11.89
CA ARG A 146 -16.84 -10.92 -11.84
C ARG A 146 -16.64 -10.30 -13.22
N TRP A 147 -17.30 -9.17 -13.48
CA TRP A 147 -17.29 -8.51 -14.79
C TRP A 147 -17.13 -7.01 -14.66
N ILE A 148 -16.43 -6.40 -15.64
CA ILE A 148 -16.41 -4.95 -15.84
C ILE A 148 -17.56 -4.59 -16.75
N VAL A 149 -18.35 -3.58 -16.36
CA VAL A 149 -19.43 -2.97 -17.15
C VAL A 149 -19.08 -1.50 -17.33
N GLN A 150 -18.81 -1.07 -18.58
CA GLN A 150 -18.34 0.29 -18.88
C GLN A 150 -19.27 0.99 -19.87
N SER A 151 -19.53 2.28 -19.62
CA SER A 151 -20.12 3.18 -20.61
C SER A 151 -19.14 3.42 -21.75
N ASP A 152 -19.67 3.71 -22.95
CA ASP A 152 -18.86 4.00 -24.15
C ASP A 152 -17.97 5.23 -23.95
N ILE A 153 -18.55 6.30 -23.44
CA ILE A 153 -17.86 7.56 -23.15
C ILE A 153 -17.92 7.80 -21.64
N ALA A 154 -16.81 7.63 -20.96
CA ALA A 154 -16.67 7.93 -19.53
C ALA A 154 -15.19 8.10 -19.17
N SER A 155 -14.90 8.91 -18.16
CA SER A 155 -13.55 9.15 -17.67
C SER A 155 -13.47 9.01 -16.14
N GLY A 156 -12.27 8.72 -15.60
CA GLY A 156 -12.02 8.64 -14.17
C GLY A 156 -12.71 7.48 -13.43
N GLY A 157 -13.26 6.51 -14.17
CA GLY A 157 -13.95 5.36 -13.59
C GLY A 157 -15.43 5.58 -13.23
N PHE A 158 -15.98 6.79 -13.43
CA PHE A 158 -17.33 7.15 -12.94
C PHE A 158 -18.47 6.30 -13.48
N GLN A 159 -18.34 5.75 -14.67
CA GLN A 159 -19.33 4.84 -15.27
C GLN A 159 -18.68 3.49 -15.60
N THR A 160 -17.78 3.06 -14.74
CA THR A 160 -17.15 1.75 -14.77
C THR A 160 -17.52 1.00 -13.51
N PHE A 161 -18.20 -0.11 -13.67
CA PHE A 161 -18.72 -0.92 -12.56
C PHE A 161 -18.10 -2.31 -12.57
N VAL A 162 -17.85 -2.84 -11.37
CA VAL A 162 -17.46 -4.24 -11.16
C VAL A 162 -18.71 -5.01 -10.72
N ALA A 163 -19.26 -5.81 -11.61
CA ALA A 163 -20.46 -6.59 -11.36
C ALA A 163 -20.12 -7.98 -10.80
N SER A 164 -20.89 -8.43 -9.83
CA SER A 164 -20.85 -9.77 -9.22
C SER A 164 -22.26 -10.25 -8.87
N ALA A 165 -22.41 -11.51 -8.48
CA ALA A 165 -23.69 -12.02 -8.00
C ALA A 165 -24.20 -11.31 -6.73
N GLU A 166 -23.29 -10.68 -5.97
CA GLU A 166 -23.61 -10.02 -4.70
C GLU A 166 -24.12 -8.59 -4.88
N ASN A 167 -23.75 -7.93 -6.00
CA ASN A 167 -24.07 -6.51 -6.23
C ASN A 167 -24.86 -6.24 -7.53
N GLU A 168 -25.48 -7.25 -8.14
CA GLU A 168 -26.22 -7.11 -9.42
C GLU A 168 -27.25 -5.99 -9.40
N ASP A 169 -28.06 -5.89 -8.34
CA ASP A 169 -29.11 -4.89 -8.23
C ASP A 169 -28.53 -3.47 -8.11
N GLU A 170 -27.41 -3.31 -7.46
CA GLU A 170 -26.72 -2.01 -7.33
C GLU A 170 -26.18 -1.55 -8.69
N VAL A 171 -25.49 -2.43 -9.41
CA VAL A 171 -24.99 -2.14 -10.76
C VAL A 171 -26.14 -1.77 -11.69
N ARG A 172 -27.20 -2.56 -11.74
CA ARG A 172 -28.35 -2.31 -12.61
C ARG A 172 -29.06 -1.00 -12.36
N LYS A 173 -29.14 -0.53 -11.11
CA LYS A 173 -29.71 0.80 -10.79
C LYS A 173 -28.96 1.95 -11.43
N ASN A 174 -27.69 1.78 -11.72
CA ASN A 174 -26.82 2.78 -12.31
C ASN A 174 -26.75 2.70 -13.84
N LEU A 175 -27.42 1.72 -14.48
CA LEU A 175 -27.39 1.54 -15.93
C LEU A 175 -28.67 2.03 -16.59
N GLU A 176 -28.53 2.72 -17.74
CA GLU A 176 -29.63 3.12 -18.58
C GLU A 176 -30.08 1.97 -19.50
N ASN A 177 -31.36 1.63 -19.47
CA ASN A 177 -31.92 0.48 -20.17
C ASN A 177 -31.67 0.44 -21.69
N SER A 178 -31.62 1.60 -22.32
CA SER A 178 -31.47 1.77 -23.79
C SER A 178 -30.02 1.85 -24.23
N GLN A 179 -29.11 2.23 -23.33
CA GLN A 179 -27.69 2.40 -23.60
C GLN A 179 -26.97 1.05 -23.76
N LYS A 180 -25.94 1.02 -24.60
CA LYS A 180 -25.04 -0.14 -24.71
C LYS A 180 -23.82 0.06 -23.82
N TYR A 181 -23.45 -1.00 -23.14
CA TYR A 181 -22.28 -1.07 -22.27
C TYR A 181 -21.28 -2.08 -22.82
N LEU A 182 -20.01 -1.76 -22.67
CA LEU A 182 -18.92 -2.68 -22.94
C LEU A 182 -18.73 -3.57 -21.71
N VAL A 183 -18.90 -4.88 -21.90
CA VAL A 183 -18.76 -5.86 -20.81
C VAL A 183 -17.56 -6.75 -21.08
N SER A 184 -16.74 -6.98 -20.09
CA SER A 184 -15.57 -7.88 -20.13
C SER A 184 -15.38 -8.60 -18.80
N PRO A 185 -14.65 -9.75 -18.75
CA PRO A 185 -14.25 -10.34 -17.48
C PRO A 185 -13.46 -9.38 -16.63
N TYR A 186 -13.69 -9.38 -15.30
CA TYR A 186 -12.82 -8.75 -14.34
C TYR A 186 -11.70 -9.71 -13.93
N TYR A 187 -10.47 -9.26 -14.02
CA TYR A 187 -9.30 -10.02 -13.64
C TYR A 187 -8.79 -9.53 -12.30
N GLU A 188 -8.92 -10.33 -11.25
CA GLU A 188 -8.46 -9.99 -9.89
C GLU A 188 -6.95 -9.69 -9.87
N ASN A 189 -6.18 -10.45 -10.66
CA ASN A 189 -4.73 -10.34 -10.74
C ASN A 189 -4.33 -9.47 -11.94
N ASN A 190 -4.63 -8.18 -11.88
CA ASN A 190 -4.23 -7.24 -12.91
C ASN A 190 -3.36 -6.12 -12.35
N ILE A 191 -2.53 -5.53 -13.22
CA ILE A 191 -1.76 -4.33 -12.91
C ILE A 191 -2.20 -3.27 -13.91
N PRO A 192 -2.99 -2.27 -13.48
CA PRO A 192 -3.36 -1.14 -14.34
C PRO A 192 -2.14 -0.25 -14.58
N ILE A 193 -1.86 0.06 -15.83
CA ILE A 193 -0.72 0.88 -16.23
C ILE A 193 -1.12 1.95 -17.25
N ASN A 194 -0.38 3.03 -17.25
CA ASN A 194 -0.58 4.15 -18.17
C ASN A 194 0.77 4.68 -18.67
N ILE A 195 0.74 5.25 -19.87
CA ILE A 195 1.87 5.96 -20.45
C ILE A 195 1.39 7.18 -21.24
N HIS A 196 2.16 8.29 -21.19
CA HIS A 196 1.90 9.47 -22.01
C HIS A 196 2.74 9.42 -23.28
N ALA A 197 2.16 9.92 -24.35
CA ALA A 197 2.88 10.22 -25.57
C ALA A 197 2.54 11.62 -26.07
N ILE A 198 3.44 12.20 -26.86
CA ILE A 198 3.17 13.45 -27.60
C ILE A 198 3.41 13.16 -29.07
N ILE A 199 2.39 13.35 -29.87
CA ILE A 199 2.35 12.97 -31.27
C ILE A 199 2.57 14.20 -32.14
N TYR A 200 3.70 14.23 -32.84
CA TYR A 200 4.04 15.18 -33.90
C TYR A 200 3.68 14.60 -35.28
N GLU A 201 3.84 15.37 -36.34
CA GLU A 201 3.59 14.87 -37.70
C GLU A 201 4.53 13.71 -38.09
N ASP A 202 5.82 13.83 -37.77
CA ASP A 202 6.86 12.87 -38.17
C ASP A 202 7.59 12.22 -36.96
N GLU A 203 7.13 12.46 -35.74
CA GLU A 203 7.78 11.95 -34.51
C GLU A 203 6.77 11.64 -33.41
N ILE A 204 7.10 10.71 -32.54
CA ILE A 204 6.34 10.38 -31.31
C ILE A 204 7.30 10.44 -30.15
N LEU A 205 7.01 11.28 -29.17
CA LEU A 205 7.70 11.27 -27.88
C LEU A 205 6.94 10.36 -26.92
N LEU A 206 7.62 9.42 -26.31
CA LEU A 206 7.04 8.48 -25.32
C LEU A 206 7.66 8.74 -23.95
N SER A 207 6.82 8.91 -22.91
CA SER A 207 7.28 9.08 -21.54
C SER A 207 7.62 7.74 -20.88
N SER A 208 8.14 7.76 -19.64
CA SER A 208 8.07 6.60 -18.75
C SER A 208 6.59 6.26 -18.46
N GLY A 209 6.30 4.99 -18.26
CA GLY A 209 4.98 4.55 -17.81
C GLY A 209 4.79 4.73 -16.29
N SER A 210 3.55 4.55 -15.84
CA SER A 210 3.16 4.53 -14.42
C SER A 210 2.18 3.40 -14.13
N ILE A 211 2.19 2.89 -12.90
CA ILE A 211 1.11 2.06 -12.37
C ILE A 211 -0.02 2.99 -11.97
N GLN A 212 -1.26 2.64 -12.32
CA GLN A 212 -2.45 3.34 -11.86
C GLN A 212 -2.99 2.66 -10.60
N MET A 213 -3.32 3.45 -9.60
CA MET A 213 -3.99 2.95 -8.40
C MET A 213 -5.49 3.06 -8.62
N MET A 214 -6.13 1.90 -8.67
CA MET A 214 -7.57 1.77 -8.81
C MET A 214 -8.15 1.27 -7.49
N GLU A 215 -9.27 1.83 -7.08
CA GLU A 215 -9.98 1.44 -5.87
C GLU A 215 -11.42 1.07 -6.23
N GLU A 216 -11.88 -0.05 -5.69
CA GLU A 216 -13.27 -0.45 -5.78
C GLU A 216 -14.05 0.17 -4.62
N ASP A 217 -14.97 1.06 -4.95
CA ASP A 217 -15.87 1.72 -4.00
C ASP A 217 -17.32 1.36 -4.34
N HIS A 218 -17.93 0.53 -3.49
CA HIS A 218 -19.16 -0.17 -3.81
C HIS A 218 -18.99 -0.94 -5.14
N ALA A 219 -19.82 -0.74 -6.13
CA ALA A 219 -19.66 -1.37 -7.44
C ALA A 219 -18.77 -0.59 -8.42
N ARG A 220 -18.30 0.62 -8.07
CA ARG A 220 -17.53 1.51 -8.97
C ARG A 220 -16.03 1.23 -8.89
N LEU A 221 -15.35 1.35 -10.00
CA LEU A 221 -13.89 1.25 -10.08
C LEU A 221 -13.29 2.65 -10.31
N LEU A 222 -12.74 3.26 -9.26
CA LEU A 222 -12.29 4.64 -9.25
C LEU A 222 -10.77 4.75 -9.36
N TYR A 223 -10.30 5.71 -10.17
CA TYR A 223 -8.89 6.10 -10.23
C TYR A 223 -8.51 6.93 -9.00
N ARG A 224 -7.45 6.52 -8.29
CA ARG A 224 -6.93 7.21 -7.10
C ARG A 224 -5.55 7.84 -7.31
N GLY A 225 -4.77 7.37 -8.27
CA GLY A 225 -3.44 7.94 -8.45
C GLY A 225 -2.54 7.16 -9.39
N ALA A 226 -1.27 7.57 -9.42
CA ALA A 226 -0.25 6.98 -10.27
C ALA A 226 1.09 6.83 -9.54
N ASP A 227 1.83 5.75 -9.84
CA ASP A 227 3.15 5.48 -9.30
C ASP A 227 4.15 5.19 -10.44
N TYR A 228 5.02 6.17 -10.72
CA TYR A 228 6.07 6.02 -11.73
C TYR A 228 7.29 5.26 -11.23
N ILE A 229 7.45 5.19 -9.90
CA ILE A 229 8.60 4.54 -9.28
C ILE A 229 8.43 3.03 -9.36
N GLU A 230 7.26 2.53 -8.95
CA GLU A 230 6.97 1.10 -8.95
C GLU A 230 6.83 0.52 -10.37
N TYR A 231 6.39 1.31 -11.35
CA TYR A 231 6.35 0.86 -12.77
C TYR A 231 7.66 0.22 -13.23
N ARG A 232 8.81 0.70 -12.74
CA ARG A 232 10.14 0.20 -13.12
C ARG A 232 10.40 -1.23 -12.63
N ASN A 233 9.65 -1.71 -11.63
CA ASN A 233 9.74 -3.06 -11.07
C ASN A 233 8.91 -4.09 -11.84
N ILE A 234 8.06 -3.66 -12.79
CA ILE A 234 7.39 -4.56 -13.73
C ILE A 234 8.45 -5.26 -14.60
N ASP A 235 8.21 -6.54 -14.91
CA ASP A 235 9.11 -7.31 -15.79
C ASP A 235 9.45 -6.55 -17.07
N LYS A 236 10.74 -6.50 -17.41
CA LYS A 236 11.24 -5.71 -18.53
C LYS A 236 10.60 -6.09 -19.85
N LYS A 237 10.37 -7.40 -20.10
CA LYS A 237 9.77 -7.87 -21.36
C LYS A 237 8.31 -7.42 -21.48
N VAL A 238 7.59 -7.39 -20.37
CA VAL A 238 6.20 -6.93 -20.33
C VAL A 238 6.14 -5.43 -20.62
N ARG A 239 7.05 -4.65 -20.02
CA ARG A 239 7.15 -3.21 -20.30
C ARG A 239 7.49 -2.93 -21.76
N GLU A 240 8.49 -3.61 -22.31
CA GLU A 240 8.88 -3.48 -23.73
C GLU A 240 7.74 -3.85 -24.69
N GLN A 241 6.95 -4.88 -24.36
CA GLN A 241 5.77 -5.23 -25.14
C GLN A 241 4.70 -4.14 -25.07
N PHE A 242 4.40 -3.64 -23.89
CA PHE A 242 3.45 -2.53 -23.68
C PHE A 242 3.87 -1.28 -24.47
N GLU A 243 5.13 -0.85 -24.34
CA GLU A 243 5.65 0.33 -25.04
C GLU A 243 5.58 0.18 -26.57
N LYS A 244 5.85 -1.01 -27.09
CA LYS A 244 5.72 -1.34 -28.52
C LYS A 244 4.26 -1.23 -28.98
N ASP A 245 3.32 -1.75 -28.19
CA ASP A 245 1.88 -1.68 -28.48
C ASP A 245 1.39 -0.23 -28.45
N VAL A 246 1.84 0.56 -27.47
CA VAL A 246 1.56 2.00 -27.39
C VAL A 246 2.08 2.76 -28.61
N ILE A 247 3.32 2.52 -29.02
CA ILE A 247 3.87 3.14 -30.24
C ILE A 247 3.03 2.76 -31.47
N SER A 248 2.55 1.53 -31.53
CA SER A 248 1.69 1.07 -32.64
C SER A 248 0.34 1.81 -32.64
N VAL A 249 -0.29 1.99 -31.46
CA VAL A 249 -1.49 2.83 -31.28
C VAL A 249 -1.21 4.27 -31.72
N CYS A 250 -0.14 4.87 -31.20
CA CYS A 250 0.23 6.25 -31.53
C CYS A 250 0.46 6.45 -33.03
N LYS A 251 1.06 5.47 -33.73
CA LYS A 251 1.21 5.53 -35.20
C LYS A 251 -0.13 5.47 -35.94
N MET A 252 -1.08 4.65 -35.46
CA MET A 252 -2.41 4.59 -36.07
C MET A 252 -3.10 5.95 -35.97
N VAL A 253 -3.16 6.53 -34.77
CA VAL A 253 -3.81 7.83 -34.57
C VAL A 253 -3.05 8.99 -35.23
N GLN A 254 -1.71 8.91 -35.32
CA GLN A 254 -0.86 9.84 -36.05
C GLN A 254 -1.23 9.89 -37.56
N ASN A 255 -1.43 8.70 -38.17
CA ASN A 255 -1.83 8.53 -39.56
C ASN A 255 -3.25 9.09 -39.81
N ASP A 256 -4.12 9.01 -38.79
CA ASP A 256 -5.46 9.62 -38.84
C ASP A 256 -5.44 11.15 -38.60
N GLY A 257 -4.25 11.74 -38.46
CA GLY A 257 -4.04 13.18 -38.32
C GLY A 257 -4.00 13.73 -36.92
N TYR A 258 -3.98 12.86 -35.88
CA TYR A 258 -3.87 13.31 -34.50
C TYR A 258 -2.54 13.99 -34.20
N ARG A 259 -2.58 15.07 -33.40
CA ARG A 259 -1.43 15.82 -32.91
C ARG A 259 -1.61 16.09 -31.39
N GLY A 260 -0.51 16.22 -30.69
CA GLY A 260 -0.48 16.61 -29.28
C GLY A 260 -0.44 15.46 -28.30
N VAL A 261 -0.76 15.77 -27.05
CA VAL A 261 -0.68 14.84 -25.92
C VAL A 261 -1.78 13.79 -25.99
N ILE A 262 -1.40 12.54 -25.70
CA ILE A 262 -2.31 11.40 -25.57
C ILE A 262 -1.81 10.49 -24.42
N GLY A 263 -2.73 9.91 -23.67
CA GLY A 263 -2.43 8.83 -22.74
C GLY A 263 -2.97 7.49 -23.24
N VAL A 264 -2.27 6.42 -22.94
CA VAL A 264 -2.72 5.06 -23.29
C VAL A 264 -2.83 4.24 -22.01
N ASP A 265 -4.03 3.75 -21.74
CA ASP A 265 -4.32 2.91 -20.57
C ASP A 265 -4.30 1.44 -20.98
N SER A 266 -3.73 0.64 -20.10
CA SER A 266 -3.57 -0.81 -20.28
C SER A 266 -3.69 -1.52 -18.95
N ILE A 267 -3.94 -2.84 -19.00
CA ILE A 267 -3.75 -3.72 -17.86
C ILE A 267 -2.79 -4.86 -18.21
N ILE A 268 -2.01 -5.31 -17.23
CA ILE A 268 -1.21 -6.52 -17.34
C ILE A 268 -1.95 -7.65 -16.65
N VAL A 269 -2.20 -8.73 -17.38
CA VAL A 269 -2.83 -9.94 -16.85
C VAL A 269 -1.96 -11.14 -17.27
N GLY A 270 -1.53 -11.95 -16.30
CA GLY A 270 -0.71 -13.14 -16.58
C GLY A 270 0.62 -12.84 -17.29
N GLY A 271 1.18 -11.63 -17.08
CA GLY A 271 2.44 -11.20 -17.72
C GLY A 271 2.27 -10.70 -19.17
N VAL A 272 1.04 -10.45 -19.63
CA VAL A 272 0.73 -9.89 -20.95
C VAL A 272 0.02 -8.56 -20.77
N SER A 273 0.43 -7.54 -21.51
CA SER A 273 -0.21 -6.23 -21.55
C SER A 273 -1.37 -6.22 -22.55
N TYR A 274 -2.50 -5.66 -22.15
CA TYR A 274 -3.71 -5.48 -22.97
C TYR A 274 -4.13 -4.01 -22.99
N ILE A 275 -4.10 -3.38 -24.15
CA ILE A 275 -4.54 -1.99 -24.31
C ILE A 275 -6.06 -1.89 -24.06
N LEU A 276 -6.46 -0.93 -23.24
CA LEU A 276 -7.85 -0.67 -22.87
C LEU A 276 -8.46 0.48 -23.64
N GLU A 277 -7.87 1.65 -23.52
CA GLU A 277 -8.39 2.90 -24.09
C GLU A 277 -7.27 3.92 -24.30
N VAL A 278 -7.58 4.99 -25.01
CA VAL A 278 -6.75 6.17 -25.11
C VAL A 278 -7.44 7.36 -24.48
N ASN A 279 -6.65 8.20 -23.83
CA ASN A 279 -7.07 9.48 -23.28
C ASN A 279 -6.48 10.57 -24.18
N ASN A 280 -7.27 11.08 -25.10
CA ASN A 280 -6.88 12.13 -26.07
C ASN A 280 -6.87 13.53 -25.43
N ARG A 281 -6.29 13.63 -24.24
CA ARG A 281 -6.25 14.80 -23.35
C ARG A 281 -5.10 14.73 -22.37
N PHE A 282 -4.89 15.81 -21.61
CA PHE A 282 -4.05 15.76 -20.41
C PHE A 282 -4.65 14.79 -19.37
N GLN A 283 -3.83 14.32 -18.46
CA GLN A 283 -4.23 13.33 -17.47
C GLN A 283 -3.87 13.80 -16.05
N ALA A 284 -4.48 13.20 -15.04
CA ALA A 284 -4.23 13.54 -13.64
C ALA A 284 -2.76 13.35 -13.23
N SER A 285 -2.05 12.44 -13.87
CA SER A 285 -0.61 12.17 -13.64
C SER A 285 0.33 13.10 -14.43
N THR A 286 -0.17 13.95 -15.35
CA THR A 286 0.64 14.94 -16.11
C THR A 286 1.47 15.85 -15.19
N ILE A 287 0.94 16.19 -14.02
CA ILE A 287 1.64 17.01 -13.02
C ILE A 287 2.97 16.40 -12.57
N LEU A 288 3.06 15.06 -12.48
CA LEU A 288 4.29 14.34 -12.09
C LEU A 288 5.34 14.41 -13.19
N LEU A 289 4.91 14.28 -14.44
CA LEU A 289 5.80 14.47 -15.59
C LEU A 289 6.33 15.90 -15.64
N ASN A 290 5.47 16.91 -15.49
CA ASN A 290 5.88 18.32 -15.46
C ASN A 290 6.87 18.58 -14.33
N LYS A 291 6.64 18.01 -13.12
CA LYS A 291 7.57 18.12 -12.01
C LYS A 291 8.95 17.54 -12.36
N ALA A 292 8.98 16.37 -12.99
CA ALA A 292 10.22 15.73 -13.40
C ALA A 292 10.92 16.48 -14.55
N LEU A 293 10.17 16.95 -15.52
CA LEU A 293 10.69 17.75 -16.63
C LEU A 293 11.34 19.04 -16.14
N ARG A 294 10.64 19.82 -15.30
CA ARG A 294 11.18 21.06 -14.74
C ARG A 294 12.43 20.82 -13.84
N ALA A 295 12.47 19.72 -13.09
CA ALA A 295 13.64 19.34 -12.31
C ALA A 295 14.88 19.01 -13.16
N ASN A 296 14.71 18.82 -14.47
CA ASN A 296 15.77 18.55 -15.43
C ASN A 296 15.91 19.66 -16.50
N ASP A 297 15.37 20.87 -16.22
CA ASP A 297 15.37 22.02 -17.13
C ASP A 297 14.77 21.72 -18.51
N MET A 298 13.78 20.84 -18.55
CA MET A 298 13.07 20.43 -19.77
C MET A 298 11.71 21.13 -19.88
N PRO A 299 11.16 21.26 -21.09
CA PRO A 299 9.84 21.87 -21.33
C PRO A 299 8.72 21.04 -20.70
N SER A 300 7.64 21.70 -20.27
CA SER A 300 6.44 21.05 -19.76
C SER A 300 5.68 20.29 -20.86
N ILE A 301 4.81 19.37 -20.47
CA ILE A 301 3.91 18.65 -21.40
C ILE A 301 3.04 19.63 -22.17
N GLN A 302 2.62 20.74 -21.56
CA GLN A 302 1.81 21.78 -22.22
C GLN A 302 2.59 22.51 -23.31
N GLU A 303 3.88 22.81 -23.08
CA GLU A 303 4.78 23.40 -24.10
C GLU A 303 4.99 22.44 -25.27
N LEU A 304 5.28 21.16 -24.98
CA LEU A 304 5.44 20.12 -26.00
C LEU A 304 4.13 19.85 -26.76
N ASN A 305 2.97 19.93 -26.08
CA ASN A 305 1.68 19.82 -26.73
C ASN A 305 1.44 20.96 -27.73
N LEU A 306 1.76 22.20 -27.37
CA LEU A 306 1.64 23.36 -28.27
C LEU A 306 2.61 23.24 -29.43
N GLU A 307 3.83 22.78 -29.17
CA GLU A 307 4.85 22.56 -30.18
C GLU A 307 4.41 21.53 -31.25
N ALA A 308 3.75 20.45 -30.84
CA ALA A 308 3.30 19.37 -31.72
C ALA A 308 2.29 19.79 -32.77
N PHE A 309 1.55 20.90 -32.55
CA PHE A 309 0.65 21.49 -33.54
C PHE A 309 1.36 22.49 -34.47
N THR A 310 2.60 22.85 -34.17
CA THR A 310 3.36 23.87 -34.90
C THR A 310 4.48 23.25 -35.75
N TYR A 311 5.11 22.19 -35.24
CA TYR A 311 6.28 21.59 -35.89
C TYR A 311 6.06 20.11 -36.17
N LYS A 312 6.76 19.59 -37.19
CA LYS A 312 6.70 18.18 -37.58
C LYS A 312 7.41 17.24 -36.57
N LYS A 313 8.40 17.76 -35.89
CA LYS A 313 9.21 17.07 -34.85
C LYS A 313 9.52 18.03 -33.74
N SER A 314 9.82 17.49 -32.56
CA SER A 314 10.23 18.32 -31.43
C SER A 314 11.56 19.03 -31.71
N LYS A 315 11.61 20.30 -31.32
CA LYS A 315 12.82 21.13 -31.26
C LYS A 315 13.24 21.43 -29.84
N LEU A 316 12.31 21.26 -28.88
CA LEU A 316 12.49 21.57 -27.48
C LEU A 316 13.16 20.42 -26.70
N VAL A 317 12.95 19.16 -27.13
CA VAL A 317 13.49 17.98 -26.45
C VAL A 317 13.78 16.86 -27.46
N LYS A 318 14.84 16.08 -27.22
CA LYS A 318 15.09 14.87 -28.00
C LYS A 318 14.22 13.72 -27.49
N ALA A 319 13.73 12.88 -28.39
CA ALA A 319 12.89 11.73 -28.05
C ALA A 319 13.56 10.79 -27.03
N GLU A 320 14.89 10.59 -27.17
CA GLU A 320 15.67 9.76 -26.26
C GLU A 320 15.75 10.36 -24.82
N ASP A 321 15.94 11.68 -24.71
CA ASP A 321 16.01 12.37 -23.41
C ASP A 321 14.66 12.34 -22.69
N PHE A 322 13.57 12.51 -23.46
CA PHE A 322 12.20 12.41 -22.92
C PHE A 322 11.86 10.99 -22.47
N TYR A 323 12.22 9.97 -23.25
CA TYR A 323 12.01 8.56 -22.89
C TYR A 323 12.81 8.14 -21.66
N ASN A 324 14.05 8.60 -21.54
CA ASN A 324 14.93 8.27 -20.41
C ASN A 324 14.68 9.13 -19.16
N LEU A 325 13.72 10.05 -19.18
CA LEU A 325 13.38 10.88 -18.03
C LEU A 325 12.95 10.02 -16.84
N LYS A 326 13.67 10.14 -15.73
CA LYS A 326 13.33 9.45 -14.49
C LYS A 326 12.30 10.24 -13.70
N VAL A 327 11.07 9.75 -13.68
CA VAL A 327 10.01 10.29 -12.82
C VAL A 327 10.08 9.58 -11.47
N ASN A 328 10.60 10.25 -10.44
CA ASN A 328 10.79 9.70 -9.09
C ASN A 328 9.68 10.16 -8.15
N TYR A 329 8.44 10.05 -8.62
CA TYR A 329 7.26 10.53 -7.92
C TYR A 329 6.11 9.54 -8.05
N SER A 330 5.25 9.54 -7.04
CA SER A 330 3.91 8.97 -7.08
C SER A 330 2.89 10.00 -6.59
N ILE A 331 1.62 9.80 -6.86
CA ILE A 331 0.54 10.72 -6.47
C ILE A 331 -0.69 9.93 -6.03
N TYR A 332 -1.35 10.38 -4.98
CA TYR A 332 -2.63 9.85 -4.54
C TYR A 332 -3.67 10.96 -4.38
N THR A 333 -4.90 10.67 -4.80
CA THR A 333 -6.04 11.59 -4.77
C THR A 333 -6.97 11.20 -3.63
N TYR A 334 -7.22 12.14 -2.73
CA TYR A 334 -8.14 11.98 -1.63
C TYR A 334 -9.51 12.54 -2.01
N ILE A 335 -10.54 11.72 -1.79
CA ILE A 335 -11.94 12.03 -2.06
C ILE A 335 -12.70 11.84 -0.75
N ASN A 336 -13.71 12.65 -0.49
CA ASN A 336 -14.53 12.51 0.69
C ASN A 336 -15.45 11.28 0.59
N ASN A 337 -15.12 10.21 1.31
CA ASN A 337 -15.90 8.98 1.37
C ASN A 337 -16.94 8.99 2.50
N ALA A 338 -17.00 10.04 3.32
CA ALA A 338 -17.90 10.10 4.45
C ALA A 338 -19.35 10.35 4.00
N ARG A 339 -20.29 9.68 4.64
CA ARG A 339 -21.70 10.05 4.52
C ARG A 339 -21.95 11.31 5.33
N GLY A 340 -21.99 12.45 4.66
CA GLY A 340 -22.19 13.76 5.28
C GLY A 340 -20.97 14.68 5.14
N GLU A 341 -21.00 15.80 5.87
CA GLU A 341 -19.94 16.79 5.83
C GLU A 341 -18.68 16.29 6.55
N HIS A 342 -17.56 16.22 5.85
CA HIS A 342 -16.29 15.76 6.40
C HIS A 342 -15.29 16.89 6.53
N ILE A 343 -14.57 16.92 7.66
CA ILE A 343 -13.46 17.85 7.87
C ILE A 343 -12.16 17.16 7.43
N ASN A 344 -11.40 17.80 6.57
CA ASN A 344 -10.14 17.28 6.08
C ASN A 344 -9.06 17.25 7.18
N HIS A 345 -8.76 16.06 7.73
CA HIS A 345 -7.81 15.91 8.85
C HIS A 345 -6.36 15.63 8.41
N ILE A 346 -6.13 15.12 7.21
CA ILE A 346 -4.77 14.77 6.74
C ILE A 346 -3.93 16.03 6.51
N HIS A 347 -4.56 17.16 6.21
CA HIS A 347 -3.88 18.43 5.96
C HIS A 347 -2.90 18.85 7.07
N LYS A 348 -3.21 18.57 8.33
CA LYS A 348 -2.32 18.91 9.46
C LYS A 348 -1.07 18.03 9.54
N LYS A 349 -1.11 16.79 9.03
CA LYS A 349 0.02 15.86 9.10
C LYS A 349 1.02 16.09 7.95
N VAL A 350 0.53 16.34 6.75
CA VAL A 350 1.35 16.54 5.54
C VAL A 350 2.11 17.86 5.59
N SER A 351 1.58 18.89 6.26
CA SER A 351 2.26 20.19 6.42
C SER A 351 3.47 20.18 7.36
N LEU A 352 3.69 19.10 8.10
CA LEU A 352 4.75 19.03 9.12
C LEU A 352 6.07 18.43 8.62
N GLU A 353 6.08 17.76 7.45
CA GLU A 353 7.31 17.16 6.89
C GLU A 353 7.46 17.43 5.37
N GLU A 354 7.72 18.68 5.01
CA GLU A 354 7.91 19.17 3.62
C GLU A 354 8.98 18.42 2.80
N LYS A 355 9.73 17.49 3.39
CA LYS A 355 10.84 16.80 2.70
C LYS A 355 10.47 15.52 1.97
N LYS A 356 9.32 14.89 2.29
CA LYS A 356 8.90 13.59 1.71
C LYS A 356 7.64 13.68 0.86
N PHE A 357 6.84 14.73 1.07
CA PHE A 357 5.54 14.89 0.45
C PHE A 357 5.33 16.32 -0.02
N GLU A 358 4.51 16.46 -1.05
CA GLU A 358 4.02 17.75 -1.51
C GLU A 358 2.50 17.67 -1.63
N MET A 359 1.80 18.49 -0.86
CA MET A 359 0.35 18.58 -0.99
C MET A 359 -0.03 19.49 -2.14
N VAL A 360 -1.02 19.06 -2.90
CA VAL A 360 -1.61 19.78 -4.01
C VAL A 360 -3.07 20.04 -3.68
N GLU A 361 -3.39 21.30 -3.39
CA GLU A 361 -4.75 21.73 -3.06
C GLU A 361 -5.57 21.86 -4.35
N ASP A 362 -6.43 20.89 -4.60
CA ASP A 362 -7.20 20.78 -5.84
C ASP A 362 -8.72 20.85 -5.66
N GLY A 363 -9.17 20.86 -4.43
CA GLY A 363 -10.59 20.74 -4.12
C GLY A 363 -11.02 21.69 -3.03
N TYR A 364 -11.71 21.14 -2.03
CA TYR A 364 -12.13 21.92 -0.87
C TYR A 364 -10.93 22.31 -0.02
N CYS A 365 -10.90 23.57 0.40
CA CYS A 365 -9.87 24.07 1.30
C CYS A 365 -10.02 23.48 2.70
N VAL A 366 -8.92 23.50 3.46
CA VAL A 366 -8.91 23.18 4.90
C VAL A 366 -10.01 23.98 5.62
N ASN A 367 -10.76 23.32 6.50
CA ASN A 367 -11.89 23.88 7.25
C ASN A 367 -13.18 24.12 6.44
N GLN A 368 -13.28 23.62 5.22
CA GLN A 368 -14.57 23.56 4.52
C GLN A 368 -15.19 22.16 4.70
N THR A 369 -16.51 22.12 4.75
CA THR A 369 -17.27 20.88 4.70
C THR A 369 -17.40 20.43 3.24
N ALA A 370 -17.05 19.18 2.96
CA ALA A 370 -17.12 18.60 1.64
C ALA A 370 -18.28 17.61 1.54
N GLU A 371 -18.98 17.61 0.42
CA GLU A 371 -20.01 16.62 0.12
C GLU A 371 -19.37 15.24 -0.12
N ASN A 372 -20.19 14.19 -0.07
CA ASN A 372 -19.76 12.85 -0.42
C ASN A 372 -19.22 12.82 -1.86
N ASP A 373 -18.17 12.04 -2.09
CA ASP A 373 -17.44 11.93 -3.36
C ASP A 373 -16.77 13.24 -3.87
N ALA A 374 -16.71 14.28 -3.05
CA ALA A 374 -16.03 15.52 -3.41
C ALA A 374 -14.51 15.36 -3.41
N TYR A 375 -13.84 15.98 -4.36
CA TYR A 375 -12.39 16.10 -4.37
C TYR A 375 -11.92 16.91 -3.15
N LEU A 376 -10.94 16.36 -2.41
CA LEU A 376 -10.32 17.05 -1.29
C LEU A 376 -8.99 17.67 -1.72
N TYR A 377 -8.00 16.84 -2.03
CA TYR A 377 -6.64 17.25 -2.43
C TYR A 377 -5.90 16.05 -3.02
N ARG A 378 -4.74 16.32 -3.60
CA ARG A 378 -3.76 15.29 -3.99
C ARG A 378 -2.49 15.43 -3.17
N VAL A 379 -1.77 14.33 -2.99
CA VAL A 379 -0.44 14.31 -2.36
C VAL A 379 0.55 13.70 -3.33
N ILE A 380 1.63 14.44 -3.64
CA ILE A 380 2.77 13.93 -4.40
C ILE A 380 3.77 13.38 -3.39
N PHE A 381 4.16 12.13 -3.56
CA PHE A 381 5.16 11.43 -2.77
C PHE A 381 6.47 11.36 -3.55
N TYR A 382 7.60 11.44 -2.83
CA TYR A 382 8.95 11.31 -3.39
C TYR A 382 9.46 9.87 -3.30
N GLU A 383 8.57 8.94 -3.07
CA GLU A 383 8.79 7.51 -2.98
C GLU A 383 7.59 6.74 -3.57
N ASN A 384 7.75 5.41 -3.79
CA ASN A 384 6.62 4.60 -4.24
C ASN A 384 5.59 4.44 -3.11
N ILE A 385 4.33 4.50 -3.47
CA ILE A 385 3.18 4.27 -2.57
C ILE A 385 2.41 3.01 -2.94
N SER A 386 2.84 2.34 -3.99
CA SER A 386 2.35 1.04 -4.40
C SER A 386 3.50 0.04 -4.50
N SER A 387 3.19 -1.25 -4.48
CA SER A 387 4.14 -2.29 -4.87
C SER A 387 3.42 -3.50 -5.47
N LEU A 388 4.16 -4.24 -6.28
CA LEU A 388 3.73 -5.54 -6.78
C LEU A 388 3.99 -6.60 -5.73
N ASP A 389 3.01 -7.44 -5.47
CA ASP A 389 3.18 -8.58 -4.58
C ASP A 389 3.72 -9.82 -5.31
N CYS A 390 3.89 -10.90 -4.55
CA CYS A 390 4.40 -12.17 -5.08
C CYS A 390 3.46 -12.86 -6.08
N GLU A 391 2.20 -12.43 -6.18
CA GLU A 391 1.19 -12.93 -7.11
C GLU A 391 1.00 -11.98 -8.31
N GLY A 392 1.69 -10.82 -8.30
CA GLY A 392 1.58 -9.81 -9.34
C GLY A 392 0.43 -8.82 -9.13
N PHE A 393 -0.16 -8.76 -7.93
CA PHE A 393 -1.13 -7.71 -7.58
C PHE A 393 -0.43 -6.39 -7.27
N CYS A 394 -1.01 -5.32 -7.74
CA CYS A 394 -0.63 -3.99 -7.29
C CYS A 394 -1.34 -3.66 -5.97
N ARG A 395 -0.59 -3.28 -4.96
CA ARG A 395 -1.11 -2.87 -3.65
C ARG A 395 -0.76 -1.42 -3.37
N THR A 396 -1.72 -0.65 -2.89
CA THR A 396 -1.49 0.69 -2.35
C THR A 396 -1.16 0.59 -0.86
N HIS A 397 -0.25 1.44 -0.38
CA HIS A 397 0.20 1.42 1.01
C HIS A 397 -0.97 1.75 1.97
N PRO A 398 -1.20 0.95 3.04
CA PRO A 398 -2.33 1.14 3.96
C PRO A 398 -2.38 2.51 4.65
N ASN A 399 -1.24 3.21 4.81
CA ASN A 399 -1.19 4.55 5.37
C ASN A 399 -1.49 5.66 4.34
N VAL A 400 -1.55 5.32 3.07
CA VAL A 400 -1.96 6.23 1.97
C VAL A 400 -3.45 6.07 1.70
N GLN A 401 -3.93 4.84 1.72
CA GLN A 401 -5.34 4.51 1.48
C GLN A 401 -6.17 4.71 2.75
N GLU A 402 -7.31 5.34 2.65
CA GLU A 402 -8.24 5.43 3.79
C GLU A 402 -8.92 4.07 4.02
N PRO A 403 -9.04 3.62 5.29
CA PRO A 403 -9.78 2.41 5.60
C PRO A 403 -11.27 2.57 5.28
N SER A 404 -11.97 1.46 5.04
CA SER A 404 -13.39 1.47 4.77
C SER A 404 -14.19 2.08 5.94
N MET A 405 -15.32 2.71 5.63
CA MET A 405 -16.21 3.29 6.64
C MET A 405 -16.67 2.24 7.67
N GLU A 406 -16.97 1.02 7.21
CA GLU A 406 -17.37 -0.08 8.07
C GLU A 406 -16.27 -0.45 9.06
N TRP A 407 -15.02 -0.57 8.60
CA TRP A 407 -13.87 -0.84 9.45
C TRP A 407 -13.72 0.20 10.57
N MET A 408 -13.86 1.46 10.21
CA MET A 408 -13.72 2.56 11.16
C MET A 408 -14.89 2.69 12.13
N SER A 409 -16.12 2.43 11.67
CA SER A 409 -17.30 2.41 12.54
C SER A 409 -17.17 1.33 13.62
N ARG A 410 -16.76 0.13 13.25
CA ARG A 410 -16.51 -0.97 14.20
C ARG A 410 -15.47 -0.62 15.25
N ILE A 411 -14.38 0.04 14.87
CA ILE A 411 -13.37 0.48 15.86
C ILE A 411 -13.91 1.60 16.77
N LYS A 412 -14.59 2.60 16.20
CA LYS A 412 -15.00 3.80 16.94
C LYS A 412 -16.28 3.61 17.76
N GLU A 413 -17.26 2.91 17.19
CA GLU A 413 -18.62 2.82 17.72
C GLU A 413 -18.83 1.52 18.48
N ASP A 414 -18.30 0.40 17.95
CA ASP A 414 -18.48 -0.91 18.56
C ASP A 414 -17.32 -1.30 19.51
N GLY A 415 -16.21 -0.52 19.50
CA GLY A 415 -15.04 -0.80 20.34
C GLY A 415 -14.31 -2.08 19.95
N ASP A 416 -14.26 -2.40 18.64
CA ASP A 416 -13.60 -3.62 18.14
C ASP A 416 -12.09 -3.54 18.30
N PHE A 417 -11.59 -3.97 19.45
CA PHE A 417 -10.15 -3.98 19.76
C PHE A 417 -9.35 -4.95 18.88
N TYR A 418 -9.97 -5.95 18.26
CA TYR A 418 -9.28 -6.84 17.35
C TYR A 418 -8.93 -6.11 16.03
N LEU A 419 -9.88 -5.40 15.45
CA LEU A 419 -9.61 -4.57 14.27
C LEU A 419 -8.62 -3.46 14.57
N LEU A 420 -8.72 -2.85 15.75
CA LEU A 420 -7.76 -1.86 16.22
C LEU A 420 -6.35 -2.45 16.34
N LYS A 421 -6.21 -3.65 16.90
CA LYS A 421 -4.93 -4.37 17.00
C LYS A 421 -4.32 -4.63 15.63
N ILE A 422 -5.10 -5.15 14.67
CA ILE A 422 -4.63 -5.39 13.28
C ILE A 422 -4.11 -4.08 12.67
N SER A 423 -4.90 -3.01 12.81
CA SER A 423 -4.55 -1.69 12.28
C SER A 423 -3.25 -1.15 12.88
N LEU A 424 -3.10 -1.19 14.20
CA LEU A 424 -1.89 -0.72 14.90
C LEU A 424 -0.65 -1.57 14.56
N LEU A 425 -0.80 -2.89 14.41
CA LEU A 425 0.30 -3.78 14.02
C LEU A 425 0.80 -3.49 12.61
N ASN A 426 -0.10 -3.17 11.70
CA ASN A 426 0.16 -3.01 10.27
C ASN A 426 0.55 -1.57 9.91
N GLN A 427 -0.20 -0.58 10.37
CA GLN A 427 -0.06 0.82 10.01
C GLN A 427 0.86 1.61 10.94
N GLY A 428 1.15 1.04 12.12
CA GLY A 428 1.93 1.75 13.14
C GLY A 428 1.18 2.94 13.74
N MET A 429 1.93 3.85 14.36
CA MET A 429 1.39 5.06 14.98
C MET A 429 2.41 6.19 15.02
N VAL A 430 1.92 7.42 15.17
CA VAL A 430 2.72 8.62 15.42
C VAL A 430 2.65 8.97 16.90
N LEU A 431 3.77 9.31 17.50
CA LEU A 431 3.83 9.81 18.88
C LEU A 431 4.02 11.33 18.89
N SER A 432 3.30 12.05 19.76
CA SER A 432 3.60 13.46 20.01
C SER A 432 5.00 13.64 20.61
N GLU A 433 5.61 14.80 20.47
CA GLU A 433 6.93 15.07 21.05
C GLU A 433 6.93 14.88 22.58
N GLU A 434 5.87 15.31 23.24
CA GLU A 434 5.69 15.11 24.69
C GLU A 434 5.68 13.61 25.08
N VAL A 435 5.02 12.76 24.27
CA VAL A 435 5.02 11.30 24.50
C VAL A 435 6.41 10.71 24.22
N LYS A 436 7.14 11.19 23.21
CA LYS A 436 8.51 10.74 22.93
C LYS A 436 9.44 11.07 24.10
N GLU A 437 9.36 12.31 24.64
CA GLU A 437 10.12 12.71 25.81
C GLU A 437 9.77 11.87 27.04
N TYR A 438 8.48 11.66 27.30
CA TYR A 438 8.01 10.79 28.38
C TYR A 438 8.58 9.37 28.27
N LEU A 439 8.58 8.76 27.07
CA LEU A 439 9.14 7.43 26.82
C LEU A 439 10.65 7.39 26.99
N ASN A 440 11.37 8.40 26.57
CA ASN A 440 12.82 8.49 26.75
C ASN A 440 13.20 8.56 28.22
N LEU A 441 12.45 9.29 29.03
CA LEU A 441 12.66 9.41 30.47
C LEU A 441 12.37 8.09 31.21
N HIS A 442 11.37 7.33 30.80
CA HIS A 442 10.88 6.13 31.49
C HIS A 442 11.35 4.81 30.87
N GLY A 443 12.10 4.83 29.75
CA GLY A 443 12.63 3.61 29.10
C GLY A 443 11.59 2.81 28.31
N GLY A 444 10.50 3.45 27.89
CA GLY A 444 9.41 2.78 27.16
C GLY A 444 9.69 2.46 25.71
N MET A 445 10.69 3.09 25.09
CA MET A 445 11.06 2.80 23.70
C MET A 445 11.99 1.60 23.61
N ARG A 446 11.61 0.60 22.84
CA ARG A 446 12.50 -0.48 22.48
C ARG A 446 13.39 -0.07 21.33
N TRP A 447 14.60 0.35 21.65
CA TRP A 447 15.65 0.52 20.67
C TRP A 447 16.16 -0.86 20.24
N GLY A 448 16.11 -1.15 18.95
CA GLY A 448 16.55 -2.41 18.36
C GLY A 448 15.55 -2.92 17.33
N VAL A 449 15.61 -4.19 17.00
CA VAL A 449 15.01 -4.91 15.86
C VAL A 449 13.61 -4.44 15.40
N TYR A 450 12.86 -3.67 16.18
CA TYR A 450 11.46 -3.38 15.83
C TYR A 450 11.04 -1.92 15.96
N TYR A 451 11.86 -1.02 16.49
CA TYR A 451 11.47 0.39 16.70
C TYR A 451 9.95 0.53 16.94
N ALA A 452 9.49 -0.10 18.02
CA ALA A 452 8.08 -0.24 18.29
C ALA A 452 7.80 -0.01 19.77
N VAL A 453 6.55 0.34 20.09
CA VAL A 453 6.06 0.48 21.46
C VAL A 453 5.01 -0.58 21.74
N ASP A 454 5.08 -1.22 22.90
CA ASP A 454 4.02 -2.09 23.40
C ASP A 454 2.95 -1.23 24.09
N LEU A 455 1.84 -1.01 23.39
CA LEU A 455 0.65 -0.38 23.94
C LEU A 455 -0.20 -1.43 24.67
N ILE A 456 -0.71 -1.08 25.84
CA ILE A 456 -1.75 -1.83 26.55
C ILE A 456 -3.06 -1.05 26.33
N LEU A 457 -4.00 -1.65 25.62
CA LEU A 457 -5.31 -1.10 25.37
C LEU A 457 -6.23 -1.27 26.60
N GLU A 458 -7.40 -0.65 26.62
CA GLU A 458 -8.33 -0.69 27.76
C GLU A 458 -8.79 -2.10 28.15
N ASN A 459 -8.85 -3.03 27.19
CA ASN A 459 -9.18 -4.44 27.42
C ASN A 459 -7.95 -5.31 27.78
N ASP A 460 -6.86 -4.69 28.24
CA ASP A 460 -5.57 -5.33 28.54
C ASP A 460 -4.89 -6.03 27.35
N CYS A 461 -5.40 -5.89 26.13
CA CYS A 461 -4.73 -6.34 24.93
C CYS A 461 -3.41 -5.58 24.73
N ILE A 462 -2.33 -6.28 24.50
CA ILE A 462 -1.02 -5.67 24.23
C ILE A 462 -0.76 -5.67 22.72
N VAL A 463 -0.37 -4.50 22.19
CA VAL A 463 -0.07 -4.31 20.77
C VAL A 463 1.32 -3.73 20.60
N ASN A 464 2.18 -4.43 19.88
CA ASN A 464 3.50 -3.94 19.49
C ASN A 464 3.40 -3.08 18.23
N SER A 465 3.06 -1.80 18.37
CA SER A 465 2.86 -0.88 17.26
C SER A 465 4.19 -0.33 16.73
N PRO A 466 4.51 -0.46 15.44
CA PRO A 466 5.75 0.06 14.86
C PRO A 466 5.76 1.58 14.80
N LEU A 467 6.96 2.15 14.98
CA LEU A 467 7.24 3.60 14.89
C LEU A 467 8.18 3.95 13.73
N TYR A 468 8.71 2.95 13.04
CA TYR A 468 9.78 3.12 12.06
C TYR A 468 9.61 2.15 10.88
N THR A 469 8.47 2.32 10.20
CA THR A 469 8.21 1.65 8.92
C THR A 469 8.00 2.71 7.86
N LYS A 470 8.05 2.30 6.60
CA LYS A 470 7.79 3.21 5.49
C LYS A 470 6.41 3.87 5.66
N LEU A 471 6.35 5.19 5.47
CA LEU A 471 5.13 6.00 5.54
C LEU A 471 4.40 5.93 6.91
N VAL A 472 5.08 5.53 8.00
CA VAL A 472 4.47 5.53 9.34
C VAL A 472 4.04 6.91 9.79
N GLU A 473 4.69 7.97 9.32
CA GLU A 473 4.30 9.36 9.56
C GLU A 473 2.91 9.72 9.04
N LEU A 474 2.39 8.95 8.09
CA LEU A 474 1.01 9.06 7.59
C LEU A 474 0.03 8.16 8.33
N SER A 475 0.49 7.38 9.33
CA SER A 475 -0.43 6.55 10.11
C SER A 475 -1.60 7.40 10.63
N PRO A 476 -2.84 6.92 10.49
CA PRO A 476 -4.00 7.62 11.04
C PRO A 476 -4.01 7.59 12.57
N PHE A 477 -3.21 6.70 13.19
CA PHE A 477 -3.14 6.53 14.64
C PHE A 477 -2.07 7.43 15.26
N SER A 478 -2.41 8.08 16.37
CA SER A 478 -1.47 8.89 17.14
C SER A 478 -1.72 8.80 18.64
N VAL A 479 -0.65 8.89 19.43
CA VAL A 479 -0.74 8.91 20.90
C VAL A 479 -0.30 10.27 21.43
N TRP A 480 -1.10 10.82 22.33
CA TRP A 480 -0.92 12.12 22.97
C TRP A 480 -1.06 12.00 24.48
N ILE A 481 -0.48 12.95 25.22
CA ILE A 481 -0.81 13.15 26.65
C ILE A 481 -1.92 14.18 26.75
N VAL A 482 -3.06 13.77 27.26
CA VAL A 482 -4.22 14.64 27.48
C VAL A 482 -4.70 14.48 28.92
N GLY A 483 -4.72 15.57 29.69
CA GLY A 483 -5.08 15.51 31.11
C GLY A 483 -4.15 14.65 31.98
N GLY A 484 -2.91 14.40 31.53
CA GLY A 484 -1.94 13.55 32.23
C GLY A 484 -2.05 12.06 31.89
N GLU A 485 -2.93 11.68 31.01
CA GLU A 485 -3.13 10.31 30.54
C GLU A 485 -2.70 10.15 29.08
N LEU A 486 -2.16 8.96 28.73
CA LEU A 486 -1.84 8.61 27.35
C LEU A 486 -3.14 8.20 26.64
N GLN A 487 -3.47 8.90 25.57
CA GLN A 487 -4.68 8.67 24.80
C GLN A 487 -4.35 8.37 23.35
N LEU A 488 -5.00 7.34 22.80
CA LEU A 488 -4.91 6.94 21.40
C LEU A 488 -6.00 7.63 20.58
N PHE A 489 -5.60 8.21 19.48
CA PHE A 489 -6.48 8.87 18.53
C PHE A 489 -6.39 8.22 17.15
N TYR A 490 -7.52 8.21 16.44
CA TYR A 490 -7.59 8.02 15.00
C TYR A 490 -7.85 9.38 14.37
N TYR A 491 -6.87 9.94 13.68
CA TYR A 491 -6.83 11.36 13.31
C TYR A 491 -7.11 12.26 14.54
N SER A 492 -8.27 12.93 14.59
CA SER A 492 -8.69 13.75 15.72
C SER A 492 -9.71 13.07 16.64
N TYR A 493 -10.16 11.84 16.33
CA TYR A 493 -11.12 11.13 17.15
C TYR A 493 -10.41 10.36 18.27
N TYR A 494 -10.82 10.58 19.50
CA TYR A 494 -10.42 9.75 20.64
C TYR A 494 -10.93 8.33 20.47
N ILE A 495 -10.05 7.35 20.63
CA ILE A 495 -10.40 5.93 20.58
C ILE A 495 -10.47 5.36 21.99
N CYS A 496 -9.35 5.39 22.72
CA CYS A 496 -9.25 4.85 24.07
C CYS A 496 -8.05 5.43 24.82
N THR A 497 -8.05 5.30 26.14
CA THR A 497 -6.88 5.50 26.97
C THR A 497 -5.94 4.31 26.82
N VAL A 498 -4.64 4.55 26.76
CA VAL A 498 -3.65 3.52 26.62
C VAL A 498 -2.59 3.61 27.72
N ARG A 499 -1.99 2.49 28.03
CA ARG A 499 -0.78 2.41 28.88
C ARG A 499 0.38 1.89 28.06
N ILE A 500 1.60 2.18 28.48
CA ILE A 500 2.79 1.69 27.80
C ILE A 500 3.47 0.69 28.72
N LYS A 501 3.85 -0.47 28.16
CA LYS A 501 4.65 -1.43 28.88
C LYS A 501 6.11 -0.98 28.84
N PHE A 502 6.59 -0.42 29.94
CA PHE A 502 7.97 0.00 30.08
C PHE A 502 8.95 -1.18 30.15
N VAL A 503 10.18 -0.94 29.65
CA VAL A 503 11.26 -1.89 29.77
C VAL A 503 11.87 -1.79 31.16
N ASP A 504 12.22 -2.96 31.72
CA ASP A 504 12.74 -3.12 33.06
C ASP A 504 14.04 -2.29 33.36
N PRO A 505 14.12 -1.62 34.53
CA PRO A 505 15.33 -0.90 34.97
C PRO A 505 16.60 -1.74 35.18
N ILE A 506 16.56 -3.09 35.23
CA ILE A 506 17.74 -3.97 35.19
C ILE A 506 18.68 -3.65 33.99
N SER A 507 18.19 -2.95 33.03
CA SER A 507 18.96 -2.45 31.90
C SER A 507 20.23 -1.67 32.22
N ARG A 508 20.48 -1.31 33.48
CA ARG A 508 21.68 -0.58 33.94
C ARG A 508 22.78 -1.46 34.59
N LYS A 509 22.58 -2.79 34.69
CA LYS A 509 23.60 -3.72 35.21
C LYS A 509 24.46 -4.30 34.09
N PHE A 510 25.70 -4.62 34.43
CA PHE A 510 26.70 -5.15 33.51
C PHE A 510 27.35 -6.40 34.09
N THR A 511 27.75 -7.33 33.22
CA THR A 511 28.59 -8.45 33.55
C THR A 511 30.02 -7.99 33.89
N THR A 512 30.84 -8.88 34.44
CA THR A 512 32.28 -8.60 34.74
C THR A 512 33.06 -8.20 33.48
N ARG A 513 32.65 -8.63 32.29
CA ARG A 513 33.21 -8.25 31.00
C ARG A 513 32.55 -6.97 30.40
N ASN A 514 31.83 -6.21 31.23
CA ASN A 514 31.16 -4.97 30.83
C ASN A 514 30.11 -5.13 29.71
N ILE A 515 29.44 -6.27 29.63
CA ILE A 515 28.33 -6.53 28.73
C ILE A 515 27.04 -6.16 29.46
N SER A 516 26.18 -5.38 28.82
CA SER A 516 24.90 -5.00 29.42
C SER A 516 24.00 -6.22 29.59
N VAL A 517 23.50 -6.44 30.80
CA VAL A 517 22.56 -7.53 31.08
C VAL A 517 21.34 -7.47 30.18
N LYS A 518 20.88 -6.26 29.79
CA LYS A 518 19.78 -6.01 28.86
C LYS A 518 20.01 -6.61 27.46
N GLU A 519 21.24 -6.75 27.00
CA GLU A 519 21.54 -7.38 25.70
C GLU A 519 21.28 -8.88 25.74
N ILE A 520 21.36 -9.50 26.92
CA ILE A 520 21.21 -10.94 27.12
C ILE A 520 19.85 -11.28 27.75
N CYS A 521 19.50 -10.61 28.85
CA CYS A 521 18.29 -10.87 29.64
C CYS A 521 17.38 -9.65 29.67
N LEU A 522 16.15 -9.77 29.15
CA LEU A 522 15.19 -8.68 29.08
C LEU A 522 13.78 -9.20 29.35
N VAL A 523 13.05 -8.55 30.27
CA VAL A 523 11.59 -8.78 30.37
C VAL A 523 10.89 -7.99 29.28
N ALA A 524 10.27 -8.72 28.38
CA ALA A 524 9.46 -8.16 27.30
C ALA A 524 8.01 -8.61 27.49
N THR A 525 7.11 -7.64 27.70
CA THR A 525 5.73 -7.87 28.11
C THR A 525 5.68 -8.60 29.49
N ASP A 526 5.41 -9.88 29.53
CA ASP A 526 5.36 -10.73 30.74
C ASP A 526 6.36 -11.90 30.67
N ARG A 527 7.27 -11.92 29.69
CA ARG A 527 8.24 -13.00 29.49
C ARG A 527 9.68 -12.55 29.68
N LEU A 528 10.46 -13.36 30.38
CA LEU A 528 11.91 -13.20 30.42
C LEU A 528 12.50 -13.72 29.11
N ARG A 529 12.98 -12.81 28.27
CA ARG A 529 13.70 -13.16 27.04
C ARG A 529 15.18 -13.32 27.32
N ILE A 530 15.74 -14.44 26.93
CA ILE A 530 17.17 -14.73 27.01
C ILE A 530 17.72 -14.91 25.59
N GLN A 531 18.71 -14.08 25.28
CA GLN A 531 19.42 -14.11 24.01
C GLN A 531 20.57 -15.15 24.14
N HIS A 532 20.50 -16.24 23.36
CA HIS A 532 21.48 -17.33 23.46
C HIS A 532 22.70 -17.14 22.56
N ASN A 533 22.70 -16.16 21.66
CA ASN A 533 23.82 -15.81 20.77
C ASN A 533 23.79 -14.34 20.36
N TYR A 534 24.90 -13.84 19.81
CA TYR A 534 25.09 -12.42 19.44
C TYR A 534 25.20 -12.18 17.94
N PHE A 535 25.18 -13.20 17.11
CA PHE A 535 25.34 -13.08 15.65
C PHE A 535 24.35 -13.99 14.89
N CYS A 536 24.03 -13.60 13.66
CA CYS A 536 23.25 -14.41 12.73
C CYS A 536 24.19 -14.99 11.66
N VAL A 537 24.33 -16.31 11.61
CA VAL A 537 25.19 -17.01 10.65
C VAL A 537 24.83 -16.69 9.20
N PHE A 538 23.54 -16.46 8.90
CA PHE A 538 23.11 -16.12 7.56
C PHE A 538 23.53 -14.70 7.15
N LYS A 539 23.61 -13.78 8.13
CA LYS A 539 24.10 -12.42 7.87
C LYS A 539 25.60 -12.39 7.67
N GLU A 540 26.35 -13.12 8.48
CA GLU A 540 27.80 -13.26 8.33
C GLU A 540 28.18 -13.82 6.94
N ASN A 541 27.35 -14.72 6.41
CA ASN A 541 27.56 -15.34 5.10
C ASN A 541 26.88 -14.58 3.93
N ASN A 542 26.36 -13.36 4.14
CA ASN A 542 25.65 -12.55 3.14
C ASN A 542 24.45 -13.25 2.50
N ILE A 543 23.75 -14.09 3.23
CA ILE A 543 22.54 -14.81 2.85
C ILE A 543 21.40 -14.58 3.85
N SER A 544 21.35 -13.39 4.43
CA SER A 544 20.33 -13.00 5.42
C SER A 544 18.91 -12.92 4.82
N CYS A 545 17.93 -12.87 5.71
CA CYS A 545 16.54 -12.60 5.31
C CYS A 545 16.42 -11.15 4.83
N LYS A 546 15.80 -10.94 3.66
CA LYS A 546 15.69 -9.63 3.00
C LYS A 546 14.85 -8.60 3.78
N PHE A 547 13.98 -9.06 4.64
CA PHE A 547 13.10 -8.23 5.48
C PHE A 547 13.65 -7.98 6.89
N CYS A 548 14.86 -8.50 7.21
CA CYS A 548 15.39 -8.49 8.57
C CYS A 548 16.48 -7.43 8.72
N GLU A 549 16.24 -6.46 9.59
CA GLU A 549 17.23 -5.44 9.96
C GLU A 549 18.09 -5.87 11.18
N VAL A 550 18.01 -7.11 11.62
CA VAL A 550 18.80 -7.53 12.79
C VAL A 550 20.26 -7.17 12.59
N GLN A 551 20.69 -6.15 13.33
CA GLN A 551 22.11 -5.85 13.44
C GLN A 551 22.76 -6.90 14.34
N ASN A 552 23.93 -7.36 13.97
CA ASN A 552 24.74 -8.13 14.91
C ASN A 552 24.91 -7.31 16.18
N ILE A 553 24.73 -7.95 17.33
CA ILE A 553 24.94 -7.30 18.63
C ILE A 553 26.37 -6.76 18.66
N LYS A 554 26.54 -5.52 19.09
CA LYS A 554 27.83 -4.82 19.04
C LYS A 554 28.92 -5.48 19.87
N HIS A 555 28.53 -6.26 20.89
CA HIS A 555 29.44 -6.91 21.80
C HIS A 555 29.36 -8.43 21.65
N THR A 556 30.52 -9.06 21.46
CA THR A 556 30.64 -10.53 21.54
C THR A 556 30.51 -10.98 22.99
N PHE A 557 29.60 -11.87 23.27
CA PHE A 557 29.46 -12.50 24.58
C PHE A 557 29.53 -14.01 24.46
N SER A 558 30.13 -14.63 25.51
CA SER A 558 30.27 -16.06 25.62
C SER A 558 29.09 -16.67 26.39
N ILE A 559 29.03 -18.01 26.43
CA ILE A 559 28.03 -18.68 27.26
C ILE A 559 28.23 -18.35 28.76
N ASP A 560 29.44 -18.08 29.22
CA ASP A 560 29.69 -17.69 30.61
C ASP A 560 29.17 -16.30 30.94
N ASP A 561 29.23 -15.36 29.98
CA ASP A 561 28.57 -14.04 30.09
C ASP A 561 27.05 -14.18 30.19
N ILE A 562 26.45 -15.12 29.41
CA ILE A 562 25.02 -15.40 29.49
C ILE A 562 24.64 -15.95 30.85
N ILE A 563 25.41 -16.88 31.36
CA ILE A 563 25.19 -17.49 32.69
C ILE A 563 25.34 -16.45 33.82
N GLU A 564 26.34 -15.56 33.73
CA GLU A 564 26.51 -14.44 34.65
C GLU A 564 25.34 -13.43 34.56
N ALA A 565 24.92 -13.10 33.36
CA ALA A 565 23.77 -12.20 33.17
C ALA A 565 22.47 -12.78 33.78
N ILE A 566 22.25 -14.07 33.66
CA ILE A 566 21.13 -14.78 34.31
C ILE A 566 21.26 -14.67 35.84
N ASP A 567 22.45 -14.88 36.41
CA ASP A 567 22.68 -14.73 37.84
C ASP A 567 22.38 -13.30 38.32
N ILE A 568 22.88 -12.31 37.60
CA ILE A 568 22.65 -10.90 37.95
C ILE A 568 21.13 -10.57 37.85
N TYR A 569 20.44 -11.09 36.82
CA TYR A 569 19.00 -10.90 36.68
C TYR A 569 18.24 -11.45 37.90
N PHE A 570 18.53 -12.70 38.31
CA PHE A 570 17.81 -13.35 39.39
C PHE A 570 18.19 -12.87 40.80
N GLN A 571 19.18 -12.01 40.96
CA GLN A 571 19.40 -11.27 42.21
C GLN A 571 18.32 -10.22 42.48
N GLU A 572 17.72 -9.65 41.42
CA GLU A 572 16.62 -8.68 41.47
C GLU A 572 15.55 -9.07 40.46
N PRO A 573 14.87 -10.20 40.64
CA PRO A 573 13.96 -10.70 39.63
C PRO A 573 12.75 -9.76 39.47
N LYS A 574 12.34 -9.55 38.22
CA LYS A 574 11.07 -8.87 37.88
C LYS A 574 10.00 -9.92 37.64
N GLU A 575 8.76 -9.47 37.73
CA GLU A 575 7.63 -10.34 37.42
C GLU A 575 7.66 -10.79 35.97
N PHE A 576 7.56 -12.07 35.75
CA PHE A 576 7.38 -12.72 34.44
C PHE A 576 6.62 -14.03 34.64
N THR A 577 5.95 -14.50 33.62
CA THR A 577 5.12 -15.72 33.67
C THR A 577 5.78 -16.90 32.97
N HIS A 578 6.72 -16.66 32.08
CA HIS A 578 7.49 -17.69 31.37
C HIS A 578 8.78 -17.13 30.80
N VAL A 579 9.63 -18.03 30.31
CA VAL A 579 10.92 -17.71 29.71
C VAL A 579 10.92 -18.01 28.24
N LEU A 580 11.44 -17.09 27.42
CA LEU A 580 11.75 -17.32 26.02
C LEU A 580 13.27 -17.40 25.85
N ILE A 581 13.77 -18.55 25.44
CA ILE A 581 15.14 -18.70 24.95
C ILE A 581 15.08 -18.60 23.44
N GLY A 582 15.66 -17.55 22.88
CA GLY A 582 15.69 -17.29 21.46
C GLY A 582 16.87 -16.40 21.12
N GLY A 583 17.06 -16.11 19.83
CA GLY A 583 18.16 -15.27 19.43
C GLY A 583 18.30 -15.20 17.91
N LEU A 584 19.50 -14.82 17.48
CA LEU A 584 19.87 -14.79 16.08
C LEU A 584 20.10 -16.24 15.59
N SER A 585 19.82 -16.51 14.32
CA SER A 585 19.97 -17.84 13.76
C SER A 585 21.45 -18.27 13.72
N ASN A 586 21.74 -19.41 14.29
CA ASN A 586 23.05 -20.04 14.22
C ASN A 586 22.99 -21.32 13.38
N GLU A 587 24.10 -22.02 13.18
CA GLU A 587 24.11 -23.31 12.49
C GLU A 587 23.27 -24.34 13.27
N MET A 588 22.54 -25.17 12.53
CA MET A 588 21.65 -26.17 13.11
C MET A 588 22.45 -27.13 14.00
N GLY A 589 22.11 -27.15 15.29
CA GLY A 589 22.76 -28.03 16.29
C GLY A 589 24.04 -27.48 16.96
N TYR A 590 24.63 -26.38 16.46
CA TYR A 590 25.81 -25.75 17.07
C TYR A 590 25.52 -25.17 18.48
N GLU A 591 24.29 -24.85 18.76
CA GLU A 591 23.85 -24.15 19.96
C GLU A 591 23.49 -25.09 21.11
N LYS A 592 23.44 -26.40 20.88
CA LYS A 592 22.85 -27.38 21.80
C LYS A 592 23.44 -27.31 23.22
N GLU A 593 24.76 -27.40 23.34
CA GLU A 593 25.41 -27.38 24.64
C GLU A 593 25.16 -26.09 25.42
N ASN A 594 25.18 -24.95 24.70
CA ASN A 594 24.92 -23.64 25.28
C ASN A 594 23.48 -23.56 25.79
N ILE A 595 22.50 -24.00 24.98
CA ILE A 595 21.08 -24.02 25.35
C ILE A 595 20.87 -24.91 26.60
N LEU A 596 21.45 -26.10 26.63
CA LEU A 596 21.34 -26.98 27.78
C LEU A 596 21.92 -26.34 29.09
N ARG A 597 23.08 -25.65 29.00
CA ARG A 597 23.64 -24.88 30.10
C ARG A 597 22.73 -23.74 30.55
N ILE A 598 22.12 -23.00 29.59
CA ILE A 598 21.18 -21.90 29.85
C ILE A 598 19.94 -22.45 30.56
N VAL A 599 19.32 -23.51 30.05
CA VAL A 599 18.13 -24.13 30.64
C VAL A 599 18.43 -24.64 32.04
N ALA A 600 19.53 -25.38 32.23
CA ALA A 600 19.96 -25.87 33.54
C ALA A 600 20.20 -24.73 34.55
N LYS A 601 20.70 -23.57 34.07
CA LYS A 601 20.88 -22.39 34.90
C LYS A 601 19.57 -21.77 35.34
N ILE A 602 18.63 -21.59 34.39
CA ILE A 602 17.29 -21.03 34.64
C ILE A 602 16.53 -21.92 35.64
N ARG A 603 16.59 -23.22 35.46
CA ARG A 603 15.90 -24.19 36.33
C ARG A 603 16.36 -24.18 37.79
N LYS A 604 17.54 -23.59 38.12
CA LYS A 604 17.94 -23.32 39.49
C LYS A 604 17.13 -22.23 40.17
N TYR A 605 16.51 -21.33 39.38
CA TYR A 605 15.81 -20.16 39.89
C TYR A 605 14.29 -20.23 39.74
N THR A 606 13.77 -20.93 38.72
CA THR A 606 12.34 -20.95 38.43
C THR A 606 11.88 -22.25 37.78
N SER A 607 10.63 -22.64 38.10
CA SER A 607 9.88 -23.71 37.43
C SER A 607 8.96 -23.21 36.30
N MET A 608 8.96 -21.91 36.02
CA MET A 608 8.13 -21.32 34.97
C MET A 608 8.32 -22.01 33.63
N PRO A 609 7.32 -22.00 32.71
CA PRO A 609 7.47 -22.54 31.37
C PRO A 609 8.65 -21.94 30.60
N ILE A 610 9.35 -22.76 29.84
CA ILE A 610 10.46 -22.33 28.95
C ILE A 610 10.05 -22.63 27.52
N TYR A 611 9.90 -21.58 26.72
CA TYR A 611 9.73 -21.64 25.27
C TYR A 611 11.09 -21.51 24.58
N LEU A 612 11.49 -22.55 23.84
CA LEU A 612 12.72 -22.56 23.05
C LEU A 612 12.40 -22.29 21.57
N MET A 613 12.93 -21.20 21.02
CA MET A 613 12.72 -20.79 19.63
C MET A 613 14.05 -20.80 18.86
N ILE A 614 14.26 -21.84 18.05
CA ILE A 614 15.50 -22.10 17.30
C ILE A 614 15.22 -22.63 15.89
N LEU A 615 16.27 -22.84 15.09
CA LEU A 615 16.16 -23.62 13.84
C LEU A 615 15.91 -25.10 14.14
N PRO A 616 15.27 -25.86 13.21
CA PRO A 616 15.13 -27.31 13.36
C PRO A 616 16.50 -27.97 13.57
N PRO A 617 16.70 -28.78 14.60
CA PRO A 617 18.00 -29.44 14.85
C PRO A 617 18.32 -30.46 13.76
N ASN A 618 19.62 -30.61 13.43
CA ASN A 618 20.09 -31.67 12.51
C ASN A 618 19.87 -33.06 13.08
N ASN A 619 20.11 -33.23 14.38
CA ASN A 619 19.81 -34.44 15.08
C ASN A 619 18.50 -34.29 15.85
N ILE A 620 17.47 -34.97 15.42
CA ILE A 620 16.14 -34.90 16.02
C ILE A 620 16.12 -35.32 17.51
N LYS A 621 17.10 -36.11 17.95
CA LYS A 621 17.25 -36.56 19.37
C LYS A 621 17.67 -35.43 20.31
N ASP A 622 18.19 -34.33 19.77
CA ASP A 622 18.50 -33.13 20.57
C ASP A 622 17.23 -32.57 21.24
N ILE A 623 16.06 -32.80 20.66
CA ILE A 623 14.76 -32.45 21.26
C ILE A 623 14.52 -33.19 22.58
N ASP A 624 14.93 -34.47 22.68
CA ASP A 624 14.81 -35.25 23.92
C ASP A 624 15.61 -34.57 25.05
N GLU A 625 16.86 -34.19 24.75
CA GLU A 625 17.75 -33.57 25.75
C GLU A 625 17.22 -32.17 26.17
N TYR A 626 16.66 -31.40 25.26
CA TYR A 626 16.02 -30.10 25.60
C TYR A 626 14.83 -30.29 26.56
N VAL A 627 13.96 -31.27 26.26
CA VAL A 627 12.78 -31.57 27.10
C VAL A 627 13.22 -32.10 28.46
N GLU A 628 14.19 -33.02 28.50
CA GLU A 628 14.77 -33.58 29.76
C GLU A 628 15.44 -32.49 30.62
N ALA A 629 16.08 -31.49 29.98
CA ALA A 629 16.64 -30.34 30.68
C ALA A 629 15.57 -29.40 31.25
N GLY A 630 14.33 -29.48 30.75
CA GLY A 630 13.21 -28.70 31.28
C GLY A 630 12.59 -27.69 30.31
N VAL A 631 12.84 -27.78 29.01
CA VAL A 631 12.08 -27.01 28.00
C VAL A 631 10.65 -27.57 27.93
N THR A 632 9.67 -26.68 27.99
CA THR A 632 8.24 -27.03 28.02
C THR A 632 7.51 -26.71 26.75
N GLU A 633 8.05 -25.82 25.91
CA GLU A 633 7.44 -25.36 24.65
C GLU A 633 8.55 -25.17 23.61
N MET A 634 8.24 -25.40 22.33
CA MET A 634 9.20 -25.23 21.23
C MET A 634 8.62 -24.54 20.02
N GLY A 635 9.46 -23.80 19.31
CA GLY A 635 9.13 -23.18 18.04
C GLY A 635 10.22 -23.35 16.99
N PHE A 636 9.83 -23.88 15.83
CA PHE A 636 10.64 -23.91 14.62
C PHE A 636 9.90 -23.16 13.54
N ASN A 637 10.23 -21.86 13.35
CA ASN A 637 9.46 -20.97 12.50
C ASN A 637 9.74 -21.20 11.01
N LEU A 638 8.69 -21.57 10.25
CA LEU A 638 8.75 -21.70 8.78
C LEU A 638 8.93 -20.34 8.09
N GLU A 639 8.30 -19.28 8.60
CA GLU A 639 8.19 -17.92 8.08
C GLU A 639 7.45 -17.86 6.73
N CYS A 640 7.64 -18.84 5.84
CA CYS A 640 7.04 -18.96 4.52
C CYS A 640 6.91 -20.45 4.17
N TYR A 641 5.73 -20.91 3.77
CA TYR A 641 5.45 -22.32 3.41
C TYR A 641 5.99 -22.68 2.03
N ASP A 642 5.76 -21.82 1.02
CA ASP A 642 6.33 -21.99 -0.31
C ASP A 642 7.86 -21.91 -0.26
N ARG A 643 8.53 -23.04 -0.47
CA ARG A 643 10.00 -23.12 -0.35
C ARG A 643 10.74 -22.35 -1.43
N LYS A 644 10.12 -22.06 -2.60
CA LYS A 644 10.72 -21.18 -3.61
C LYS A 644 10.71 -19.73 -3.13
N LYS A 645 9.58 -19.27 -2.60
CA LYS A 645 9.45 -17.94 -1.98
C LYS A 645 10.33 -17.83 -0.74
N ALA A 646 10.34 -18.85 0.12
CA ALA A 646 11.24 -18.91 1.27
C ALA A 646 12.71 -18.74 0.87
N SER A 647 13.18 -19.44 -0.17
CA SER A 647 14.55 -19.33 -0.66
C SER A 647 14.84 -17.97 -1.28
N PHE A 648 13.85 -17.29 -1.85
CA PHE A 648 13.99 -15.95 -2.40
C PHE A 648 14.11 -14.88 -1.29
N TYR A 649 13.20 -14.92 -0.30
CA TYR A 649 13.17 -13.92 0.77
C TYR A 649 14.16 -14.20 1.91
N MET A 650 14.55 -15.46 2.08
CA MET A 650 15.46 -15.94 3.15
C MET A 650 16.53 -16.86 2.52
N PRO A 651 17.52 -16.32 1.77
CA PRO A 651 18.47 -17.14 1.01
C PRO A 651 19.22 -18.19 1.84
N GLY A 652 19.45 -17.95 3.13
CA GLY A 652 20.04 -18.91 4.06
C GLY A 652 18.99 -19.86 4.66
N LYS A 653 18.07 -19.31 5.46
CA LYS A 653 17.03 -20.06 6.19
C LYS A 653 16.07 -20.81 5.24
N GLY A 654 15.75 -20.24 4.09
CA GLY A 654 14.85 -20.83 3.11
C GLY A 654 15.38 -22.11 2.45
N LYS A 655 16.68 -22.42 2.58
CA LYS A 655 17.27 -23.69 2.12
C LYS A 655 16.91 -24.88 2.99
N ILE A 656 16.48 -24.65 4.23
CA ILE A 656 16.03 -25.73 5.12
C ILE A 656 14.79 -26.35 4.50
N SER A 657 14.80 -27.65 4.25
CA SER A 657 13.72 -28.34 3.57
C SER A 657 12.45 -28.42 4.43
N LEU A 658 11.29 -28.44 3.78
CA LEU A 658 10.02 -28.64 4.49
C LEU A 658 10.03 -29.96 5.28
N LYS A 659 10.71 -30.99 4.77
CA LYS A 659 10.84 -32.29 5.44
C LYS A 659 11.62 -32.22 6.75
N GLN A 660 12.64 -31.34 6.84
CA GLN A 660 13.35 -31.12 8.11
C GLN A 660 12.44 -30.43 9.14
N TYR A 661 11.68 -29.43 8.72
CA TYR A 661 10.66 -28.81 9.58
C TYR A 661 9.62 -29.82 10.04
N GLU A 662 9.03 -30.59 9.10
CA GLU A 662 8.05 -31.63 9.41
C GLU A 662 8.55 -32.62 10.46
N ASN A 663 9.76 -33.15 10.25
CA ASN A 663 10.35 -34.11 11.17
C ASN A 663 10.55 -33.52 12.57
N ALA A 664 11.10 -32.30 12.67
CA ALA A 664 11.37 -31.64 13.94
C ALA A 664 10.06 -31.26 14.68
N LEU A 665 9.10 -30.65 13.97
CA LEU A 665 7.80 -30.26 14.52
C LEU A 665 7.00 -31.48 14.99
N LYS A 666 6.89 -32.50 14.17
CA LYS A 666 6.19 -33.75 14.52
C LYS A 666 6.82 -34.46 15.73
N TYR A 667 8.15 -34.44 15.81
CA TYR A 667 8.85 -35.06 16.95
C TYR A 667 8.67 -34.23 18.22
N ALA A 668 8.73 -32.91 18.15
CA ALA A 668 8.45 -32.02 19.26
C ALA A 668 7.01 -32.20 19.79
N VAL A 669 6.00 -32.28 18.91
CA VAL A 669 4.61 -32.57 19.29
C VAL A 669 4.50 -33.93 19.99
N LYS A 670 5.21 -34.96 19.51
CA LYS A 670 5.23 -36.27 20.16
C LYS A 670 5.75 -36.18 21.59
N LYS A 671 6.65 -35.26 21.89
CA LYS A 671 7.29 -35.09 23.23
C LYS A 671 6.51 -34.14 24.13
N LEU A 672 5.96 -33.06 23.59
CA LEU A 672 5.36 -31.96 24.37
C LEU A 672 3.81 -31.95 24.28
N GLY A 673 3.22 -32.72 23.36
CA GLY A 673 1.79 -32.74 23.12
C GLY A 673 1.33 -31.74 22.05
N SER A 674 0.05 -31.83 21.65
CA SER A 674 -0.57 -31.03 20.61
C SER A 674 -1.40 -29.83 21.13
N SER A 675 -1.20 -29.45 22.38
CA SER A 675 -2.00 -28.40 23.06
C SER A 675 -1.44 -26.96 22.88
N GLY A 676 -0.80 -26.65 21.74
CA GLY A 676 -0.19 -25.32 21.52
C GLY A 676 1.22 -25.16 22.06
N ALA A 677 1.80 -26.21 22.72
CA ALA A 677 3.17 -26.19 23.19
C ALA A 677 4.21 -26.14 22.06
N VAL A 678 3.86 -26.62 20.86
CA VAL A 678 4.71 -26.53 19.66
C VAL A 678 4.08 -25.57 18.66
N ARG A 679 4.88 -24.58 18.22
CA ARG A 679 4.40 -23.48 17.38
C ARG A 679 5.32 -23.23 16.19
N SER A 680 4.76 -22.64 15.12
CA SER A 680 5.55 -22.18 13.97
C SER A 680 4.94 -20.91 13.38
N ALA A 681 5.78 -19.89 13.16
CA ALA A 681 5.33 -18.60 12.69
C ALA A 681 5.42 -18.48 11.16
N PHE A 682 4.47 -17.73 10.60
CA PHE A 682 4.48 -17.18 9.24
C PHE A 682 4.65 -15.67 9.28
N VAL A 683 5.38 -15.11 8.32
CA VAL A 683 5.41 -13.68 8.05
C VAL A 683 4.42 -13.39 6.92
N ILE A 684 3.28 -12.82 7.27
CA ILE A 684 2.18 -12.59 6.32
C ILE A 684 2.51 -11.45 5.36
N GLY A 685 2.50 -11.75 4.08
CA GLY A 685 2.86 -10.83 3.00
C GLY A 685 4.01 -11.32 2.12
N LEU A 686 4.67 -12.42 2.47
CA LEU A 686 5.78 -13.00 1.71
C LEU A 686 5.32 -14.00 0.63
N GLU A 687 4.14 -14.58 0.78
CA GLU A 687 3.60 -15.60 -0.12
C GLU A 687 2.09 -15.42 -0.30
N SER A 688 1.47 -16.16 -1.23
CA SER A 688 0.04 -16.06 -1.49
C SER A 688 -0.82 -16.52 -0.32
N ASP A 689 -2.02 -15.98 -0.21
CA ASP A 689 -3.00 -16.39 0.80
C ASP A 689 -3.26 -17.91 0.73
N LYS A 690 -3.36 -18.46 -0.49
CA LYS A 690 -3.50 -19.89 -0.72
C LYS A 690 -2.35 -20.68 -0.10
N SER A 691 -1.11 -20.27 -0.37
CA SER A 691 0.07 -20.94 0.18
C SER A 691 0.12 -20.86 1.71
N VAL A 692 -0.20 -19.69 2.27
CA VAL A 692 -0.30 -19.53 3.75
C VAL A 692 -1.32 -20.51 4.32
N LEU A 693 -2.52 -20.60 3.75
CA LEU A 693 -3.58 -21.50 4.25
C LEU A 693 -3.24 -22.98 4.07
N GLU A 694 -2.54 -23.36 2.99
CA GLU A 694 -1.97 -24.70 2.83
C GLU A 694 -0.92 -24.98 3.93
N GLY A 695 -0.08 -23.99 4.25
CA GLY A 695 0.89 -24.07 5.35
C GLY A 695 0.23 -24.17 6.73
N VAL A 696 -0.88 -23.49 6.96
CA VAL A 696 -1.69 -23.63 8.19
C VAL A 696 -2.24 -25.06 8.30
N ARG A 697 -2.85 -25.61 7.24
CA ARG A 697 -3.32 -27.01 7.24
C ARG A 697 -2.19 -28.00 7.50
N PHE A 698 -1.02 -27.76 6.89
CA PHE A 698 0.16 -28.57 7.11
C PHE A 698 0.56 -28.58 8.59
N LEU A 699 0.70 -27.39 9.23
CA LEU A 699 1.07 -27.28 10.65
C LEU A 699 0.02 -27.96 11.56
N CYS A 700 -1.26 -27.64 11.36
CA CYS A 700 -2.35 -28.20 12.14
C CYS A 700 -2.41 -29.74 12.04
N SER A 701 -2.16 -30.30 10.84
CA SER A 701 -2.10 -31.77 10.66
C SER A 701 -0.98 -32.45 11.47
N LEU A 702 0.05 -31.69 11.87
CA LEU A 702 1.13 -32.15 12.74
C LEU A 702 0.86 -31.90 14.24
N GLY A 703 -0.25 -31.23 14.57
CA GLY A 703 -0.55 -30.81 15.96
C GLY A 703 0.21 -29.55 16.40
N VAL A 704 0.66 -28.71 15.45
CA VAL A 704 1.44 -27.51 15.66
C VAL A 704 0.55 -26.28 15.53
N ALA A 705 0.60 -25.36 16.51
CA ALA A 705 -0.15 -24.11 16.47
C ALA A 705 0.52 -23.09 15.52
N PRO A 706 -0.18 -22.59 14.48
CA PRO A 706 0.36 -21.56 13.62
C PRO A 706 0.33 -20.19 14.30
N ILE A 707 1.32 -19.35 13.98
CA ILE A 707 1.41 -17.94 14.41
C ILE A 707 1.49 -17.08 13.18
N PHE A 708 0.72 -16.00 13.12
CA PHE A 708 0.81 -14.99 12.06
C PHE A 708 1.47 -13.73 12.61
N SER A 709 2.57 -13.33 11.99
CA SER A 709 3.23 -12.03 12.18
C SER A 709 3.04 -11.17 10.92
N VAL A 710 2.71 -9.90 11.11
CA VAL A 710 2.57 -8.95 9.99
C VAL A 710 3.94 -8.64 9.40
N PHE A 711 4.07 -8.68 8.08
CA PHE A 711 5.25 -8.16 7.39
C PHE A 711 5.37 -6.65 7.64
N ARG A 712 6.57 -6.19 8.01
CA ARG A 712 6.88 -4.78 8.23
C ARG A 712 7.96 -4.33 7.26
N PRO A 713 7.73 -3.29 6.44
CA PRO A 713 8.72 -2.71 5.53
C PRO A 713 9.72 -1.86 6.31
N ILE A 714 10.69 -2.50 6.93
CA ILE A 714 11.67 -1.83 7.80
C ILE A 714 12.69 -1.09 6.93
N GLN A 715 12.93 0.19 7.22
CA GLN A 715 13.92 1.01 6.53
C GLN A 715 15.32 0.40 6.62
N GLY A 716 16.10 0.46 5.54
CA GLY A 716 17.43 -0.12 5.43
C GLY A 716 17.46 -1.60 5.05
N THR A 717 16.31 -2.26 4.91
CA THR A 717 16.22 -3.64 4.40
C THR A 717 15.99 -3.66 2.88
N GLU A 718 16.29 -4.79 2.22
CA GLU A 718 15.98 -4.94 0.78
C GLU A 718 14.48 -4.85 0.48
N MET A 719 13.63 -5.01 1.49
CA MET A 719 12.17 -4.99 1.37
C MET A 719 11.52 -3.72 1.94
N GLU A 720 12.28 -2.66 2.19
CA GLU A 720 11.75 -1.39 2.73
C GLU A 720 10.67 -0.76 1.85
N ASN A 721 10.70 -1.03 0.54
CA ASN A 721 9.76 -0.49 -0.43
C ASN A 721 8.59 -1.42 -0.76
N VAL A 722 8.50 -2.59 -0.11
CA VAL A 722 7.39 -3.53 -0.29
C VAL A 722 6.20 -3.08 0.54
N VAL A 723 5.05 -2.92 -0.09
CA VAL A 723 3.81 -2.51 0.57
C VAL A 723 3.20 -3.70 1.33
N PRO A 724 2.85 -3.54 2.62
CA PRO A 724 2.15 -4.57 3.39
C PRO A 724 0.72 -4.81 2.88
N TYR A 725 0.08 -5.89 3.36
CA TYR A 725 -1.33 -6.18 3.07
C TYR A 725 -2.25 -5.09 3.64
N SER A 726 -3.46 -4.94 3.07
CA SER A 726 -4.50 -4.13 3.70
C SER A 726 -4.98 -4.78 5.00
N ASN A 727 -5.56 -3.99 5.89
CA ASN A 727 -6.10 -4.47 7.17
C ASN A 727 -7.20 -5.52 6.96
N GLU A 728 -8.08 -5.28 6.00
CA GLU A 728 -9.20 -6.16 5.64
C GLU A 728 -8.68 -7.52 5.10
N ARG A 729 -7.64 -7.50 4.26
CA ARG A 729 -7.01 -8.74 3.77
C ARG A 729 -6.38 -9.54 4.91
N LEU A 730 -5.68 -8.88 5.82
CA LEU A 730 -5.11 -9.52 7.02
C LEU A 730 -6.21 -10.16 7.86
N PHE A 731 -7.29 -9.44 8.14
CA PHE A 731 -8.43 -9.94 8.91
C PHE A 731 -9.07 -11.16 8.25
N ASN A 732 -9.37 -11.09 6.96
CA ASN A 732 -9.99 -12.18 6.22
C ASN A 732 -9.09 -13.44 6.17
N LEU A 733 -7.77 -13.25 6.04
CA LEU A 733 -6.82 -14.35 6.05
C LEU A 733 -6.76 -15.02 7.42
N VAL A 734 -6.75 -14.25 8.51
CA VAL A 734 -6.78 -14.76 9.88
C VAL A 734 -8.06 -15.56 10.13
N LYS A 735 -9.23 -15.04 9.76
CA LYS A 735 -10.51 -15.75 9.94
C LYS A 735 -10.53 -17.10 9.25
N LYS A 736 -9.99 -17.19 8.03
CA LYS A 736 -9.85 -18.47 7.31
C LYS A 736 -8.85 -19.41 8.00
N ALA A 737 -7.77 -18.87 8.56
CA ALA A 737 -6.79 -19.67 9.29
C ALA A 737 -7.33 -20.17 10.63
N GLU A 738 -8.10 -19.37 11.37
CA GLU A 738 -8.80 -19.78 12.60
C GLU A 738 -9.75 -20.93 12.32
N GLN A 739 -10.56 -20.86 11.27
CA GLN A 739 -11.46 -21.96 10.87
C GLN A 739 -10.69 -23.26 10.60
N ILE A 740 -9.53 -23.19 9.93
CA ILE A 740 -8.69 -24.36 9.73
C ILE A 740 -8.16 -24.90 11.06
N CYS A 741 -7.72 -24.03 11.98
CA CYS A 741 -7.24 -24.47 13.28
C CYS A 741 -8.34 -25.20 14.09
N GLU A 742 -9.56 -24.69 14.06
CA GLU A 742 -10.75 -25.30 14.68
C GLU A 742 -11.03 -26.73 14.16
N GLU A 743 -10.87 -26.95 12.86
CA GLU A 743 -11.00 -28.30 12.25
C GLU A 743 -10.07 -29.33 12.90
N TYR A 744 -8.92 -28.90 13.44
CA TYR A 744 -7.91 -29.72 14.12
C TYR A 744 -7.92 -29.58 15.65
N SER A 745 -8.90 -28.90 16.24
CA SER A 745 -8.97 -28.60 17.68
C SER A 745 -7.72 -27.86 18.22
N LEU A 746 -7.18 -26.95 17.40
CA LEU A 746 -6.06 -26.06 17.72
C LEU A 746 -6.50 -24.61 17.72
N LYS A 747 -5.74 -23.75 18.39
CA LYS A 747 -5.86 -22.30 18.31
C LYS A 747 -4.66 -21.69 17.60
N MET A 748 -4.87 -20.53 17.00
CA MET A 748 -3.78 -19.71 16.46
C MET A 748 -3.02 -19.01 17.58
N GLY A 749 -1.69 -18.95 17.43
CA GLY A 749 -0.81 -18.18 18.28
C GLY A 749 -0.54 -18.78 19.66
N PRO A 750 0.20 -18.03 20.50
CA PRO A 750 0.40 -18.42 21.89
C PRO A 750 -0.89 -18.19 22.71
N GLU A 751 -1.16 -19.02 23.69
CA GLU A 751 -2.29 -18.84 24.62
C GLU A 751 -2.11 -17.61 25.53
N CYS A 752 -0.87 -17.23 25.83
CA CYS A 752 -0.55 -16.06 26.62
C CYS A 752 -0.89 -14.77 25.87
N ILE A 753 -1.84 -13.98 26.41
CA ILE A 753 -2.30 -12.70 25.83
C ILE A 753 -1.13 -11.73 25.62
N ALA A 754 -0.23 -11.62 26.60
CA ALA A 754 0.92 -10.71 26.49
C ALA A 754 1.91 -11.14 25.40
N CYS A 755 1.98 -12.45 25.08
CA CYS A 755 2.79 -12.99 23.99
C CYS A 755 2.17 -12.79 22.60
N GLN A 756 0.92 -12.42 22.55
CA GLN A 756 0.20 -12.09 21.29
C GLN A 756 0.49 -10.66 20.81
N ASN A 757 1.32 -9.88 21.52
CA ASN A 757 1.54 -8.46 21.27
C ASN A 757 1.96 -8.11 19.83
N ASN A 758 2.67 -8.98 19.13
CA ASN A 758 3.17 -8.79 17.77
C ASN A 758 2.62 -9.83 16.76
N THR A 759 1.53 -10.49 17.11
CA THR A 759 0.88 -11.51 16.29
C THR A 759 -0.56 -11.12 15.98
N LEU A 760 -1.11 -11.70 14.92
CA LEU A 760 -2.51 -11.52 14.52
C LEU A 760 -3.48 -12.41 15.31
N SER A 761 -3.02 -13.17 16.30
CA SER A 761 -3.89 -13.90 17.21
C SER A 761 -4.53 -12.97 18.23
N PHE A 762 -5.77 -13.25 18.61
CA PHE A 762 -6.54 -12.45 19.54
C PHE A 762 -7.39 -13.38 20.43
N ASP A 763 -7.03 -13.47 21.66
CA ASP A 763 -7.69 -14.34 22.66
C ASP A 763 -7.95 -13.53 23.92
N VAL A 764 -8.78 -12.50 23.77
CA VAL A 764 -9.30 -11.72 24.89
C VAL A 764 -10.72 -12.19 25.15
N PRO A 765 -11.11 -12.55 26.38
CA PRO A 765 -12.51 -12.79 26.69
C PRO A 765 -13.33 -11.56 26.32
N LEU A 766 -14.34 -11.74 25.50
CA LEU A 766 -15.34 -10.73 25.20
C LEU A 766 -16.12 -10.35 26.46
#